data_2374c9d4b44c78a9aaabe9ad1aa540f5
#
_entry.id   2374c9d4b44c78a9aaabe9ad1aa540f5
#
_cell.length_a   1.000
_cell.length_b   1.000
_cell.length_c   1.000
_cell.angle_alpha   90.00
_cell.angle_beta   90.00
_cell.angle_gamma   90.00
#
_symmetry.space_group_name_H-M   'P 1'
#
loop_
_entity.id
_entity.type
_entity.pdbx_description
1 polymer ?
#
loop_
_entity_poly.entity_id
_entity_poly.type
_entity_poly.pdbx_seq_one_letter_code
_entity_poly.pdbx_strand_id
1 'polypeptide(L)'
;MSLPDPGREAEAAAALGFDLSECVQEPIHLLGRIQSHGTLLAVEADTGTVDTAALNTGCLLGIAAQELVGGPITRVLSPEDWAEALEVSVQHEAASLVLPVSIDVAGAPRMFDVTAHRRGPFLILEWEPRAVALPHFARYYQEVRRALTRLRSSTTAAECCQAATREIRALTGFDRVVAYRFEGEDGPGEVVAEELTDGHEPWLGLWFPASDIPPQARRLYRDNWIRVIADVDDVSVGLHPPRRAGSGVPLDLSNSVLRTVSGFHLEYLRNVGVKSSMSVSVLREGELWGLIACHGDAPVTIPPELRAVCEFFGVAFSLQLAVIEEREQAEALTASRERLDQIISRVTSDLEDSLLAGDDALRRLLDADGAALCRGGRSTTSGMRVAPALLETLQARAAGLSPGTVWSTDRLSEEPDQPGGGMTECGPAGILMVTLSRSGDFLAWFRRDRPTARQWATDPSKPVQVGPRGERLTPRGSGAAFRAVVRGRSLPWTPTDRATAQELWRTLTGLVLRHEAELAALTEQLRVTNSDLDSFAHAAAHDLKEPLRGIFNAATFVIEDAAADLDATTVRRMLTMRRLAGRMDDLLDSLLHFARLGRGGLRRIRVPLDRVLDAALEVAGERLAEAHVRVIRRDLPEVYADEHRLYEVLVNLLVNAAKYAADQGDRTVEVLVDTLRTPAGGPPQQTVVVRDNGIGIPADHQCEVFELFRRLHGQDERGGGTGVGLAIVKRIVERHGGELWLESEPGCGTSFYFTLGHEGGD
;
A
#
# COMPACT_ATOMS: atom_id res chain seq x y z
N MET A 1 -23.65 -18.77 4.80
CA MET A 1 -23.22 -19.88 5.65
C MET A 1 -21.71 -19.85 5.64
N SER A 2 -21.10 -19.52 6.78
CA SER A 2 -19.64 -19.56 6.95
C SER A 2 -19.14 -20.97 6.63
N LEU A 3 -17.92 -21.06 6.09
CA LEU A 3 -17.22 -22.36 6.01
C LEU A 3 -17.25 -23.00 7.40
N PRO A 4 -17.45 -24.32 7.50
CA PRO A 4 -17.41 -24.97 8.79
C PRO A 4 -16.03 -24.74 9.41
N ASP A 5 -16.06 -24.28 10.65
CA ASP A 5 -14.91 -24.18 11.51
C ASP A 5 -14.26 -25.60 11.60
N PRO A 6 -12.96 -25.75 11.30
CA PRO A 6 -12.26 -27.02 11.47
C PRO A 6 -12.46 -27.64 12.87
N GLY A 7 -12.66 -26.82 13.89
CA GLY A 7 -13.02 -27.27 15.24
C GLY A 7 -14.39 -27.94 15.32
N ARG A 8 -15.40 -27.49 14.56
CA ARG A 8 -16.72 -28.11 14.52
C ARG A 8 -16.78 -29.43 13.77
N GLU A 9 -15.94 -29.61 12.74
CA GLU A 9 -15.82 -30.91 12.08
C GLU A 9 -15.16 -31.94 13.01
N ALA A 10 -14.13 -31.53 13.76
CA ALA A 10 -13.50 -32.37 14.77
C ALA A 10 -14.48 -32.74 15.92
N GLU A 11 -15.30 -31.79 16.40
CA GLU A 11 -16.32 -32.03 17.43
C GLU A 11 -17.44 -32.99 16.92
N ALA A 12 -17.88 -32.83 15.67
CA ALA A 12 -18.89 -33.69 15.06
C ALA A 12 -18.37 -35.13 14.85
N ALA A 13 -17.10 -35.26 14.45
CA ALA A 13 -16.43 -36.56 14.30
C ALA A 13 -16.20 -37.25 15.65
N ALA A 14 -15.79 -36.51 16.66
CA ALA A 14 -15.64 -37.01 18.03
C ALA A 14 -16.99 -37.47 18.65
N ALA A 15 -18.10 -36.78 18.35
CA ALA A 15 -19.44 -37.18 18.76
C ALA A 15 -19.92 -38.49 18.11
N LEU A 16 -19.33 -38.88 16.97
CA LEU A 16 -19.57 -40.15 16.27
C LEU A 16 -18.59 -41.24 16.67
N GLY A 17 -17.66 -40.98 17.62
CA GLY A 17 -16.64 -41.96 18.07
C GLY A 17 -15.47 -42.08 17.09
N PHE A 18 -15.30 -41.13 16.18
CA PHE A 18 -14.25 -41.14 15.15
C PHE A 18 -13.34 -39.90 15.31
N ASP A 19 -12.04 -40.13 15.35
CA ASP A 19 -11.03 -39.05 15.44
C ASP A 19 -10.45 -38.74 14.07
N LEU A 20 -10.81 -37.59 13.49
CA LEU A 20 -10.24 -37.09 12.23
C LEU A 20 -8.72 -36.85 12.35
N SER A 21 -8.18 -36.69 13.56
CA SER A 21 -6.75 -36.53 13.77
C SER A 21 -5.98 -37.79 13.43
N GLU A 22 -6.57 -38.97 13.56
CA GLU A 22 -5.93 -40.25 13.17
C GLU A 22 -5.71 -40.36 11.66
N CYS A 23 -6.64 -39.88 10.82
CA CYS A 23 -6.49 -39.85 9.37
C CYS A 23 -5.36 -38.91 8.91
N VAL A 24 -5.24 -37.73 9.57
CA VAL A 24 -4.19 -36.73 9.26
C VAL A 24 -2.82 -37.19 9.75
N GLN A 25 -2.76 -38.03 10.80
CA GLN A 25 -1.53 -38.53 11.38
C GLN A 25 -1.11 -39.91 10.84
N GLU A 26 -1.90 -40.57 9.98
CA GLU A 26 -1.56 -41.86 9.41
C GLU A 26 -0.22 -41.78 8.68
N PRO A 27 0.80 -42.59 9.08
CA PRO A 27 2.10 -42.58 8.41
C PRO A 27 2.02 -43.39 7.09
N ILE A 28 1.37 -42.78 6.08
CA ILE A 28 1.05 -43.44 4.80
C ILE A 28 2.28 -43.98 4.03
N HIS A 29 3.48 -43.58 4.39
CA HIS A 29 4.74 -44.07 3.87
C HIS A 29 5.25 -45.32 4.59
N LEU A 30 4.68 -45.67 5.75
CA LEU A 30 5.09 -46.81 6.61
C LEU A 30 4.03 -47.91 6.67
N LEU A 31 3.10 -47.97 5.73
CA LEU A 31 2.01 -48.97 5.74
C LEU A 31 2.49 -50.41 5.63
N GLY A 32 3.74 -50.67 5.22
CA GLY A 32 4.35 -51.99 5.11
C GLY A 32 3.66 -52.91 4.11
N ARG A 33 3.01 -52.36 3.08
CA ARG A 33 2.27 -53.10 2.05
C ARG A 33 2.47 -52.45 0.69
N ILE A 34 2.42 -53.25 -0.36
CA ILE A 34 2.53 -52.84 -1.76
C ILE A 34 1.34 -53.32 -2.58
N GLN A 35 1.15 -52.77 -3.77
CA GLN A 35 0.17 -53.20 -4.76
C GLN A 35 0.58 -54.54 -5.35
N SER A 36 -0.41 -55.44 -5.63
CA SER A 36 -0.16 -56.85 -5.99
C SER A 36 0.38 -57.07 -7.40
N HIS A 37 0.26 -56.08 -8.30
CA HIS A 37 0.74 -56.19 -9.68
C HIS A 37 2.26 -56.23 -9.81
N GLY A 38 2.99 -55.87 -8.77
CA GLY A 38 4.45 -55.97 -8.68
C GLY A 38 4.94 -56.62 -7.39
N THR A 39 6.24 -56.71 -7.21
CA THR A 39 6.88 -57.17 -5.98
C THR A 39 8.07 -56.29 -5.62
N LEU A 40 8.51 -56.34 -4.37
CA LEU A 40 9.53 -55.43 -3.85
C LEU A 40 10.56 -56.21 -3.00
N LEU A 41 11.83 -55.83 -3.17
CA LEU A 41 12.94 -56.23 -2.32
C LEU A 41 13.67 -54.99 -1.81
N ALA A 42 13.91 -54.89 -0.51
CA ALA A 42 14.84 -53.92 0.07
C ALA A 42 16.16 -54.60 0.39
N VAL A 43 17.23 -54.10 -0.19
CA VAL A 43 18.56 -54.71 -0.13
C VAL A 43 19.52 -53.76 0.54
N GLU A 44 20.29 -54.22 1.48
CA GLU A 44 21.33 -53.43 2.13
C GLU A 44 22.42 -53.11 1.09
N ALA A 45 22.65 -51.80 0.84
CA ALA A 45 23.49 -51.35 -0.26
C ALA A 45 24.96 -51.83 -0.13
N ASP A 46 25.48 -51.89 1.09
CA ASP A 46 26.87 -52.22 1.37
C ASP A 46 27.17 -53.71 1.27
N THR A 47 26.21 -54.59 1.60
CA THR A 47 26.39 -56.02 1.68
C THR A 47 25.72 -56.80 0.54
N GLY A 48 24.76 -56.18 -0.14
CA GLY A 48 23.91 -56.88 -1.12
C GLY A 48 22.96 -57.89 -0.49
N THR A 49 22.72 -57.81 0.84
CA THR A 49 21.84 -58.75 1.56
C THR A 49 20.40 -58.22 1.53
N VAL A 50 19.44 -59.08 1.24
CA VAL A 50 18.03 -58.76 1.26
C VAL A 50 17.55 -58.62 2.70
N ASP A 51 17.15 -57.40 3.11
CA ASP A 51 16.60 -57.10 4.46
C ASP A 51 15.09 -57.37 4.52
N THR A 52 14.36 -56.97 3.47
CA THR A 52 12.89 -57.08 3.43
C THR A 52 12.44 -57.52 2.03
N ALA A 53 11.45 -58.40 1.95
CA ALA A 53 10.86 -58.88 0.71
C ALA A 53 9.33 -58.89 0.75
N ALA A 54 8.66 -58.62 -0.36
CA ALA A 54 7.21 -58.75 -0.47
C ALA A 54 6.76 -60.23 -0.45
N LEU A 55 5.63 -60.49 0.18
CA LEU A 55 5.13 -61.86 0.36
C LEU A 55 4.75 -62.57 -0.95
N ASN A 56 4.61 -61.83 -2.06
CA ASN A 56 4.28 -62.40 -3.38
C ASN A 56 5.51 -62.74 -4.25
N THR A 57 6.74 -62.64 -3.73
CA THR A 57 7.97 -62.98 -4.46
C THR A 57 7.96 -64.44 -4.96
N GLY A 58 7.36 -65.35 -4.19
CA GLY A 58 7.20 -66.72 -4.62
C GLY A 58 6.40 -66.90 -5.92
N CYS A 59 5.36 -66.08 -6.12
CA CYS A 59 4.55 -66.15 -7.35
C CYS A 59 5.20 -65.45 -8.54
N LEU A 60 5.89 -64.32 -8.28
CA LEU A 60 6.46 -63.47 -9.33
C LEU A 60 7.90 -63.86 -9.68
N LEU A 61 8.76 -64.07 -8.67
CA LEU A 61 10.19 -64.37 -8.85
C LEU A 61 10.55 -65.86 -8.65
N GLY A 62 9.59 -66.69 -8.23
CA GLY A 62 9.80 -68.14 -8.03
C GLY A 62 10.49 -68.52 -6.71
N ILE A 63 10.80 -67.56 -5.83
CA ILE A 63 11.47 -67.74 -4.54
C ILE A 63 10.65 -67.07 -3.44
N ALA A 64 10.32 -67.79 -2.39
CA ALA A 64 9.54 -67.25 -1.27
C ALA A 64 10.29 -66.16 -0.52
N ALA A 65 9.54 -65.14 0.04
CA ALA A 65 10.15 -64.04 0.75
C ALA A 65 11.03 -64.50 1.93
N GLN A 66 10.59 -65.50 2.65
CA GLN A 66 11.32 -66.09 3.80
C GLN A 66 12.67 -66.69 3.40
N GLU A 67 12.81 -67.15 2.15
CA GLU A 67 14.04 -67.73 1.61
C GLU A 67 14.99 -66.66 1.05
N LEU A 68 14.45 -65.55 0.62
CA LEU A 68 15.22 -64.40 0.09
C LEU A 68 15.82 -63.56 1.21
N VAL A 69 15.07 -63.30 2.28
CA VAL A 69 15.53 -62.46 3.40
C VAL A 69 16.73 -63.11 4.11
N GLY A 70 17.77 -62.28 4.34
CA GLY A 70 19.07 -62.72 4.85
C GLY A 70 19.99 -63.32 3.82
N GLY A 71 19.53 -63.57 2.57
CA GLY A 71 20.32 -64.04 1.46
C GLY A 71 20.82 -62.92 0.53
N PRO A 72 21.75 -63.27 -0.38
CA PRO A 72 22.29 -62.27 -1.32
C PRO A 72 21.28 -62.00 -2.46
N ILE A 73 21.22 -60.76 -2.91
CA ILE A 73 20.38 -60.33 -4.05
C ILE A 73 20.70 -61.02 -5.36
N THR A 74 21.92 -61.52 -5.48
CA THR A 74 22.40 -62.29 -6.69
C THR A 74 21.64 -63.58 -6.96
N ARG A 75 20.74 -63.99 -6.08
CA ARG A 75 19.78 -65.05 -6.32
C ARG A 75 18.72 -64.76 -7.35
N VAL A 76 18.41 -63.46 -7.53
CA VAL A 76 17.34 -62.94 -8.42
C VAL A 76 17.82 -61.88 -9.38
N LEU A 77 18.99 -61.23 -9.13
CA LEU A 77 19.55 -60.18 -9.97
C LEU A 77 20.99 -60.57 -10.35
N SER A 78 21.41 -60.31 -11.58
CA SER A 78 22.78 -60.51 -11.96
C SER A 78 23.73 -59.57 -11.19
N PRO A 79 25.02 -60.01 -10.97
CA PRO A 79 26.00 -59.10 -10.35
C PRO A 79 26.23 -57.83 -11.15
N GLU A 80 26.05 -57.90 -12.48
CA GLU A 80 26.20 -56.73 -13.38
C GLU A 80 25.05 -55.76 -13.20
N ASP A 81 23.78 -56.23 -13.23
CA ASP A 81 22.59 -55.42 -12.99
C ASP A 81 22.58 -54.83 -11.56
N TRP A 82 23.06 -55.60 -10.56
CA TRP A 82 23.21 -55.08 -9.19
C TRP A 82 24.23 -53.96 -9.12
N ALA A 83 25.39 -54.07 -9.76
CA ALA A 83 26.42 -53.06 -9.80
C ALA A 83 25.92 -51.78 -10.49
N GLU A 84 25.19 -51.92 -11.60
CA GLU A 84 24.55 -50.80 -12.30
C GLU A 84 23.51 -50.08 -11.42
N ALA A 85 22.63 -50.81 -10.76
CA ALA A 85 21.63 -50.26 -9.85
C ALA A 85 22.27 -49.48 -8.69
N LEU A 86 23.37 -50.02 -8.14
CA LEU A 86 24.10 -49.40 -7.05
C LEU A 86 24.82 -48.12 -7.49
N GLU A 87 25.49 -48.12 -8.65
CA GLU A 87 26.22 -46.97 -9.17
C GLU A 87 25.31 -45.80 -9.41
N VAL A 88 24.17 -45.98 -10.05
CA VAL A 88 23.20 -44.90 -10.31
C VAL A 88 22.60 -44.37 -9.02
N SER A 89 22.32 -45.26 -8.06
CA SER A 89 21.75 -44.85 -6.75
C SER A 89 22.70 -44.01 -5.89
N VAL A 90 24.03 -44.13 -6.11
CA VAL A 90 25.05 -43.33 -5.41
C VAL A 90 25.18 -41.93 -6.04
N GLN A 91 25.03 -41.83 -7.35
CA GLN A 91 25.20 -40.56 -8.06
C GLN A 91 24.00 -39.59 -7.83
N HIS A 92 22.81 -40.12 -7.65
CA HIS A 92 21.58 -39.34 -7.48
C HIS A 92 20.64 -40.03 -6.49
N GLU A 93 20.55 -39.56 -5.24
CA GLU A 93 19.64 -40.11 -4.21
C GLU A 93 18.15 -40.11 -4.63
N ALA A 94 17.77 -39.17 -5.50
CA ALA A 94 16.39 -38.96 -5.96
C ALA A 94 16.08 -39.61 -7.32
N ALA A 95 17.07 -40.17 -8.03
CA ALA A 95 16.86 -40.82 -9.34
C ALA A 95 16.44 -42.29 -9.21
N SER A 96 15.37 -42.67 -9.91
CA SER A 96 15.01 -44.08 -10.11
C SER A 96 15.59 -44.58 -11.42
N LEU A 97 16.30 -45.70 -11.36
CA LEU A 97 16.77 -46.42 -12.54
C LEU A 97 15.79 -47.54 -12.87
N VAL A 98 15.47 -47.71 -14.13
CA VAL A 98 14.65 -48.82 -14.61
C VAL A 98 15.54 -49.78 -15.41
N LEU A 99 15.69 -51.00 -14.91
CA LEU A 99 16.48 -52.09 -15.52
C LEU A 99 15.56 -53.17 -16.09
N PRO A 100 15.68 -53.55 -17.36
CA PRO A 100 14.99 -54.71 -17.91
C PRO A 100 15.72 -56.01 -17.47
N VAL A 101 15.06 -56.79 -16.62
CA VAL A 101 15.66 -57.98 -16.05
C VAL A 101 14.87 -59.23 -16.50
N SER A 102 15.57 -60.30 -16.88
CA SER A 102 14.97 -61.59 -17.20
C SER A 102 15.30 -62.65 -16.13
N ILE A 103 14.26 -63.21 -15.55
CA ILE A 103 14.42 -64.29 -14.53
C ILE A 103 13.74 -65.56 -15.01
N ASP A 104 14.40 -66.72 -14.80
CA ASP A 104 13.75 -68.01 -14.99
C ASP A 104 12.84 -68.36 -13.81
N VAL A 105 11.54 -68.37 -14.06
CA VAL A 105 10.53 -68.72 -13.04
C VAL A 105 9.88 -70.06 -13.47
N ALA A 106 10.17 -71.10 -12.73
CA ALA A 106 9.67 -72.47 -12.99
C ALA A 106 9.97 -73.03 -14.41
N GLY A 107 11.14 -72.72 -14.96
CA GLY A 107 11.56 -73.15 -16.28
C GLY A 107 11.09 -72.30 -17.45
N ALA A 108 10.53 -71.11 -17.19
CA ALA A 108 10.11 -70.15 -18.20
C ALA A 108 10.72 -68.77 -17.93
N PRO A 109 11.37 -68.12 -18.93
CA PRO A 109 11.90 -66.80 -18.77
C PRO A 109 10.76 -65.76 -18.63
N ARG A 110 10.78 -64.97 -17.56
CA ARG A 110 9.88 -63.84 -17.34
C ARG A 110 10.67 -62.55 -17.36
N MET A 111 10.16 -61.55 -18.08
CA MET A 111 10.75 -60.23 -18.15
C MET A 111 10.11 -59.31 -17.12
N PHE A 112 10.96 -58.57 -16.44
CA PHE A 112 10.54 -57.55 -15.48
C PHE A 112 11.19 -56.21 -15.80
N ASP A 113 10.50 -55.16 -15.49
CA ASP A 113 11.06 -53.82 -15.33
C ASP A 113 11.35 -53.61 -13.83
N VAL A 114 12.62 -53.45 -13.50
CA VAL A 114 13.07 -53.31 -12.10
C VAL A 114 13.40 -51.85 -11.87
N THR A 115 12.58 -51.17 -11.06
CA THR A 115 12.83 -49.78 -10.65
C THR A 115 13.65 -49.79 -9.35
N ALA A 116 14.85 -49.22 -9.40
CA ALA A 116 15.76 -49.11 -8.26
C ALA A 116 15.81 -47.69 -7.72
N HIS A 117 15.66 -47.49 -6.41
CA HIS A 117 15.85 -46.21 -5.74
C HIS A 117 16.44 -46.40 -4.33
N ARG A 118 17.20 -45.39 -3.86
CA ARG A 118 17.87 -45.48 -2.55
C ARG A 118 16.99 -44.83 -1.45
N ARG A 119 16.95 -45.51 -0.29
CA ARG A 119 16.35 -44.96 0.92
C ARG A 119 17.23 -45.30 2.14
N GLY A 120 17.99 -44.29 2.59
CA GLY A 120 18.98 -44.51 3.63
C GLY A 120 20.01 -45.57 3.25
N PRO A 121 20.24 -46.66 4.08
CA PRO A 121 21.19 -47.70 3.79
C PRO A 121 20.68 -48.73 2.78
N PHE A 122 19.42 -48.63 2.35
CA PHE A 122 18.79 -49.63 1.48
C PHE A 122 18.67 -49.15 0.05
N LEU A 123 18.89 -50.08 -0.88
CA LEU A 123 18.43 -50.00 -2.26
C LEU A 123 17.11 -50.76 -2.36
N ILE A 124 16.03 -50.05 -2.68
CA ILE A 124 14.72 -50.64 -2.89
C ILE A 124 14.57 -50.97 -4.36
N LEU A 125 14.25 -52.24 -4.64
CA LEU A 125 14.05 -52.78 -5.97
C LEU A 125 12.58 -53.16 -6.13
N GLU A 126 11.88 -52.46 -7.03
CA GLU A 126 10.48 -52.71 -7.35
C GLU A 126 10.40 -53.45 -8.70
N TRP A 127 9.82 -54.63 -8.69
CA TRP A 127 9.76 -55.53 -9.85
C TRP A 127 8.37 -55.53 -10.42
N GLU A 128 8.21 -55.09 -11.65
CA GLU A 128 6.94 -55.12 -12.36
C GLU A 128 7.03 -56.05 -13.59
N PRO A 129 6.09 -57.02 -13.78
CA PRO A 129 6.09 -57.88 -14.95
C PRO A 129 5.98 -57.06 -16.23
N ARG A 130 6.90 -57.21 -17.17
CA ARG A 130 6.93 -56.50 -18.43
C ARG A 130 5.90 -57.07 -19.42
N ALA A 131 5.02 -56.21 -19.93
CA ALA A 131 4.07 -56.58 -20.98
C ALA A 131 4.82 -56.85 -22.31
N VAL A 132 4.51 -57.93 -23.01
CA VAL A 132 5.20 -58.39 -24.23
C VAL A 132 5.03 -57.41 -25.42
N ALA A 133 4.08 -56.50 -25.38
CA ALA A 133 3.78 -55.57 -26.47
C ALA A 133 3.84 -54.13 -26.00
N LEU A 134 5.03 -53.64 -25.64
CA LEU A 134 5.21 -52.18 -25.38
C LEU A 134 5.44 -51.44 -26.69
N PRO A 135 4.85 -50.24 -26.89
CA PRO A 135 5.20 -49.36 -27.98
C PRO A 135 6.68 -49.00 -27.91
N HIS A 136 7.36 -48.92 -29.07
CA HIS A 136 8.76 -48.52 -29.12
C HIS A 136 8.95 -47.12 -28.50
N PHE A 137 10.00 -46.92 -27.72
CA PHE A 137 10.39 -45.61 -27.09
C PHE A 137 10.30 -44.43 -28.08
N ALA A 138 10.61 -44.64 -29.37
CA ALA A 138 10.49 -43.64 -30.42
C ALA A 138 9.07 -43.09 -30.59
N ARG A 139 8.03 -43.87 -30.30
CA ARG A 139 6.64 -43.40 -30.37
C ARG A 139 6.33 -42.44 -29.21
N TYR A 140 6.69 -42.79 -27.98
CA TYR A 140 6.51 -41.91 -26.82
C TYR A 140 7.27 -40.62 -27.00
N TYR A 141 8.51 -40.65 -27.50
CA TYR A 141 9.27 -39.44 -27.76
C TYR A 141 8.59 -38.48 -28.75
N GLN A 142 8.00 -39.03 -29.85
CA GLN A 142 7.29 -38.18 -30.81
C GLN A 142 6.00 -37.61 -30.24
N GLU A 143 5.27 -38.36 -29.44
CA GLU A 143 4.05 -37.94 -28.77
C GLU A 143 4.34 -36.81 -27.77
N VAL A 144 5.35 -36.97 -26.91
CA VAL A 144 5.81 -35.95 -25.99
C VAL A 144 6.25 -34.69 -26.69
N ARG A 145 7.01 -34.79 -27.76
CA ARG A 145 7.46 -33.62 -28.51
C ARG A 145 6.30 -32.83 -29.09
N ARG A 146 5.25 -33.51 -29.55
CA ARG A 146 4.00 -32.83 -30.01
C ARG A 146 3.25 -32.20 -28.86
N ALA A 147 3.12 -32.90 -27.74
CA ALA A 147 2.48 -32.41 -26.53
C ALA A 147 3.16 -31.16 -26.00
N LEU A 148 4.50 -31.15 -25.91
CA LEU A 148 5.28 -29.96 -25.51
C LEU A 148 5.12 -28.77 -26.47
N THR A 149 5.02 -29.07 -27.77
CA THR A 149 4.78 -27.98 -28.76
C THR A 149 3.43 -27.28 -28.52
N ARG A 150 2.38 -28.06 -28.24
CA ARG A 150 1.04 -27.57 -27.95
C ARG A 150 1.02 -26.82 -26.61
N LEU A 151 1.69 -27.36 -25.60
CA LEU A 151 1.80 -26.67 -24.30
C LEU A 151 2.45 -25.30 -24.42
N ARG A 152 3.53 -25.21 -25.21
CA ARG A 152 4.22 -23.94 -25.48
C ARG A 152 3.40 -22.92 -26.25
N SER A 153 2.40 -23.35 -27.01
CA SER A 153 1.52 -22.44 -27.73
C SER A 153 0.42 -21.80 -26.87
N SER A 154 0.26 -22.26 -25.63
CA SER A 154 -0.71 -21.70 -24.70
C SER A 154 -0.30 -20.28 -24.29
N THR A 155 -1.28 -19.39 -24.26
CA THR A 155 -1.10 -17.96 -23.93
C THR A 155 -1.61 -17.61 -22.55
N THR A 156 -2.51 -18.41 -21.99
CA THR A 156 -3.09 -18.23 -20.65
C THR A 156 -2.91 -19.49 -19.80
N ALA A 157 -2.95 -19.30 -18.47
CA ALA A 157 -2.89 -20.43 -17.52
C ALA A 157 -4.02 -21.43 -17.76
N ALA A 158 -5.23 -20.97 -18.08
CA ALA A 158 -6.37 -21.83 -18.40
C ALA A 158 -6.13 -22.69 -19.66
N GLU A 159 -5.64 -22.09 -20.76
CA GLU A 159 -5.28 -22.81 -21.98
C GLU A 159 -4.17 -23.84 -21.73
N CYS A 160 -3.19 -23.49 -20.89
CA CYS A 160 -2.09 -24.36 -20.52
C CYS A 160 -2.58 -25.60 -19.74
N CYS A 161 -3.47 -25.41 -18.76
CA CYS A 161 -4.11 -26.50 -18.02
C CYS A 161 -4.96 -27.40 -18.93
N GLN A 162 -5.75 -26.81 -19.84
CA GLN A 162 -6.56 -27.58 -20.79
C GLN A 162 -5.70 -28.36 -21.77
N ALA A 163 -4.58 -27.81 -22.24
CA ALA A 163 -3.64 -28.53 -23.08
C ALA A 163 -3.01 -29.72 -22.31
N ALA A 164 -2.63 -29.49 -21.04
CA ALA A 164 -2.02 -30.51 -20.21
C ALA A 164 -2.97 -31.70 -19.96
N THR A 165 -4.23 -31.47 -19.62
CA THR A 165 -5.22 -32.52 -19.40
C THR A 165 -5.45 -33.34 -20.68
N ARG A 166 -5.57 -32.68 -21.83
CA ARG A 166 -5.74 -33.32 -23.14
C ARG A 166 -4.57 -34.22 -23.49
N GLU A 167 -3.33 -33.74 -23.35
CA GLU A 167 -2.13 -34.47 -23.73
C GLU A 167 -1.89 -35.67 -22.80
N ILE A 168 -2.06 -35.51 -21.47
CA ILE A 168 -1.94 -36.63 -20.54
C ILE A 168 -3.00 -37.68 -20.81
N ARG A 169 -4.26 -37.31 -21.12
CA ARG A 169 -5.30 -38.26 -21.50
C ARG A 169 -4.93 -39.02 -22.78
N ALA A 170 -4.43 -38.32 -23.80
CA ALA A 170 -4.02 -38.92 -25.03
C ALA A 170 -2.85 -39.93 -24.85
N LEU A 171 -1.90 -39.63 -23.92
CA LEU A 171 -0.76 -40.49 -23.61
C LEU A 171 -1.16 -41.72 -22.80
N THR A 172 -2.07 -41.56 -21.84
CA THR A 172 -2.35 -42.61 -20.82
C THR A 172 -3.60 -43.42 -21.11
N GLY A 173 -4.56 -42.83 -21.84
CA GLY A 173 -5.85 -43.45 -22.15
C GLY A 173 -6.83 -43.52 -20.99
N PHE A 174 -6.61 -42.76 -19.89
CA PHE A 174 -7.56 -42.68 -18.78
C PHE A 174 -8.89 -42.07 -19.23
N ASP A 175 -9.99 -42.49 -18.61
CA ASP A 175 -11.33 -42.03 -18.96
C ASP A 175 -11.57 -40.59 -18.61
N ARG A 176 -10.94 -40.10 -17.52
CA ARG A 176 -11.00 -38.71 -17.07
C ARG A 176 -9.61 -38.22 -16.66
N VAL A 177 -9.26 -37.02 -17.09
CA VAL A 177 -8.05 -36.31 -16.63
C VAL A 177 -8.41 -34.90 -16.27
N VAL A 178 -8.07 -34.48 -15.06
CA VAL A 178 -8.39 -33.13 -14.52
C VAL A 178 -7.11 -32.44 -14.09
N ALA A 179 -7.04 -31.12 -14.31
CA ALA A 179 -6.08 -30.26 -13.64
C ALA A 179 -6.73 -29.69 -12.37
N TYR A 180 -6.15 -30.04 -11.25
CA TYR A 180 -6.63 -29.73 -9.92
C TYR A 180 -5.70 -28.71 -9.28
N ARG A 181 -6.21 -27.51 -8.92
CA ARG A 181 -5.44 -26.42 -8.34
C ARG A 181 -5.79 -26.26 -6.86
N PHE A 182 -4.79 -26.19 -5.99
CA PHE A 182 -4.99 -25.92 -4.56
C PHE A 182 -5.15 -24.43 -4.27
N GLU A 183 -6.03 -24.07 -3.34
CA GLU A 183 -6.14 -22.72 -2.77
C GLU A 183 -5.21 -22.58 -1.55
N GLY A 184 -3.91 -22.34 -1.82
CA GLY A 184 -2.87 -22.31 -0.78
C GLY A 184 -2.41 -23.70 -0.34
N GLU A 185 -1.52 -23.75 0.68
CA GLU A 185 -0.86 -24.98 1.11
C GLU A 185 -1.84 -26.00 1.73
N ASP A 186 -2.77 -25.55 2.57
CA ASP A 186 -3.73 -26.40 3.28
C ASP A 186 -5.19 -26.19 2.83
N GLY A 187 -5.43 -25.43 1.78
CA GLY A 187 -6.76 -25.09 1.30
C GLY A 187 -7.44 -26.17 0.47
N PRO A 188 -8.72 -25.99 0.11
CA PRO A 188 -9.43 -26.85 -0.82
C PRO A 188 -8.84 -26.74 -2.22
N GLY A 189 -9.27 -27.63 -3.12
CA GLY A 189 -8.83 -27.60 -4.50
C GLY A 189 -9.99 -27.45 -5.47
N GLU A 190 -9.72 -26.85 -6.61
CA GLU A 190 -10.64 -26.60 -7.70
C GLU A 190 -10.19 -27.35 -8.97
N VAL A 191 -11.13 -27.95 -9.67
CA VAL A 191 -10.88 -28.46 -11.01
C VAL A 191 -10.91 -27.32 -12.01
N VAL A 192 -9.75 -26.92 -12.51
CA VAL A 192 -9.58 -25.75 -13.41
C VAL A 192 -9.54 -26.13 -14.89
N ALA A 193 -9.30 -27.41 -15.21
CA ALA A 193 -9.42 -27.96 -16.57
C ALA A 193 -9.77 -29.43 -16.50
N GLU A 194 -10.46 -29.94 -17.51
CA GLU A 194 -10.90 -31.33 -17.58
C GLU A 194 -10.93 -31.80 -19.03
N GLU A 195 -10.57 -33.09 -19.21
CA GLU A 195 -10.77 -33.85 -20.43
C GLU A 195 -11.34 -35.22 -20.06
N LEU A 196 -12.46 -35.61 -20.63
CA LEU A 196 -13.21 -36.81 -20.25
C LEU A 196 -13.76 -37.56 -21.44
N THR A 197 -14.05 -38.85 -21.26
CA THR A 197 -14.74 -39.71 -22.24
C THR A 197 -16.23 -39.37 -22.22
N ASP A 198 -16.90 -39.49 -23.36
CA ASP A 198 -18.34 -39.28 -23.49
C ASP A 198 -19.13 -40.15 -22.50
N GLY A 199 -20.15 -39.53 -21.91
CA GLY A 199 -21.05 -40.19 -20.96
C GLY A 199 -20.72 -40.00 -19.49
N HIS A 200 -19.60 -39.32 -19.16
CA HIS A 200 -19.24 -38.95 -17.79
C HIS A 200 -19.79 -37.59 -17.39
N GLU A 201 -20.17 -37.43 -16.12
CA GLU A 201 -20.53 -36.12 -15.58
C GLU A 201 -19.27 -35.24 -15.41
N PRO A 202 -19.31 -33.95 -15.84
CA PRO A 202 -18.15 -33.08 -15.75
C PRO A 202 -17.87 -32.63 -14.31
N TRP A 203 -16.58 -32.55 -13.97
CA TRP A 203 -16.09 -32.03 -12.69
C TRP A 203 -15.51 -30.62 -12.82
N LEU A 204 -15.44 -30.07 -14.01
CA LEU A 204 -14.91 -28.72 -14.25
C LEU A 204 -15.61 -27.70 -13.36
N GLY A 205 -14.83 -26.92 -12.60
CA GLY A 205 -15.34 -25.91 -11.64
C GLY A 205 -15.83 -26.48 -10.31
N LEU A 206 -15.74 -27.81 -10.09
CA LEU A 206 -16.03 -28.40 -8.78
C LEU A 206 -14.90 -28.16 -7.80
N TRP A 207 -15.27 -27.92 -6.56
CA TRP A 207 -14.38 -27.77 -5.44
C TRP A 207 -14.38 -29.04 -4.57
N PHE A 208 -13.21 -29.44 -4.14
CA PHE A 208 -13.00 -30.56 -3.23
C PHE A 208 -12.42 -30.04 -1.91
N PRO A 209 -12.94 -30.51 -0.76
CA PRO A 209 -12.41 -30.11 0.54
C PRO A 209 -10.93 -30.46 0.72
N ALA A 210 -10.24 -29.71 1.59
CA ALA A 210 -8.83 -29.98 1.93
C ALA A 210 -8.62 -31.38 2.55
N SER A 211 -9.65 -31.92 3.21
CA SER A 211 -9.64 -33.26 3.79
C SER A 211 -9.48 -34.41 2.77
N ASP A 212 -9.83 -34.18 1.49
CA ASP A 212 -9.74 -35.20 0.46
C ASP A 212 -8.29 -35.48 0.05
N ILE A 213 -7.41 -34.47 0.18
CA ILE A 213 -5.96 -34.61 -0.02
C ILE A 213 -5.24 -33.98 1.20
N PRO A 214 -5.06 -34.76 2.27
CA PRO A 214 -4.55 -34.26 3.54
C PRO A 214 -3.06 -33.87 3.47
N PRO A 215 -2.54 -33.06 4.42
CA PRO A 215 -1.18 -32.50 4.38
C PRO A 215 -0.06 -33.54 4.21
N GLN A 216 -0.18 -34.73 4.83
CA GLN A 216 0.82 -35.80 4.67
C GLN A 216 0.87 -36.36 3.25
N ALA A 217 -0.26 -36.42 2.53
CA ALA A 217 -0.30 -36.80 1.12
C ALA A 217 0.31 -35.70 0.24
N ARG A 218 0.00 -34.41 0.52
CA ARG A 218 0.58 -33.28 -0.23
C ARG A 218 2.11 -33.24 -0.13
N ARG A 219 2.68 -33.51 1.06
CA ARG A 219 4.13 -33.64 1.22
C ARG A 219 4.73 -34.74 0.31
N LEU A 220 4.11 -35.87 0.25
CA LEU A 220 4.57 -36.97 -0.64
C LEU A 220 4.42 -36.63 -2.12
N TYR A 221 3.44 -35.82 -2.52
CA TYR A 221 3.27 -35.31 -3.88
C TYR A 221 4.36 -34.27 -4.25
N ARG A 222 4.92 -33.53 -3.29
CA ARG A 222 6.10 -32.68 -3.54
C ARG A 222 7.36 -33.50 -3.84
N ASP A 223 7.54 -34.59 -3.10
CA ASP A 223 8.74 -35.46 -3.23
C ASP A 223 8.65 -36.40 -4.43
N ASN A 224 7.44 -36.83 -4.77
CA ASN A 224 7.21 -37.80 -5.86
C ASN A 224 6.27 -37.21 -6.91
N TRP A 225 6.78 -37.03 -8.11
CA TRP A 225 6.03 -36.43 -9.21
C TRP A 225 4.87 -37.31 -9.71
N ILE A 226 4.99 -38.63 -9.58
CA ILE A 226 3.99 -39.61 -10.06
C ILE A 226 3.51 -40.49 -8.92
N ARG A 227 2.20 -40.63 -8.83
CA ARG A 227 1.57 -41.64 -7.98
C ARG A 227 0.58 -42.46 -8.80
N VAL A 228 0.68 -43.81 -8.74
CA VAL A 228 -0.21 -44.74 -9.46
C VAL A 228 -0.96 -45.60 -8.48
N ILE A 229 -2.23 -45.81 -8.74
CA ILE A 229 -3.09 -46.84 -8.13
C ILE A 229 -3.64 -47.66 -9.29
N ALA A 230 -3.04 -48.82 -9.51
CA ALA A 230 -3.35 -49.65 -10.68
C ALA A 230 -4.74 -50.29 -10.60
N ASP A 231 -5.15 -50.69 -9.38
CA ASP A 231 -6.48 -51.24 -9.10
C ASP A 231 -6.89 -50.83 -7.69
N VAL A 232 -8.02 -50.13 -7.62
CA VAL A 232 -8.62 -49.66 -6.35
C VAL A 232 -9.12 -50.80 -5.49
N ASP A 233 -9.49 -51.97 -6.14
CA ASP A 233 -9.95 -53.15 -5.46
C ASP A 233 -8.82 -54.17 -5.18
N ASP A 234 -7.56 -53.76 -5.43
CA ASP A 234 -6.40 -54.63 -5.19
C ASP A 234 -6.26 -55.12 -3.75
N VAL A 235 -5.93 -56.40 -3.61
CA VAL A 235 -5.56 -57.00 -2.32
C VAL A 235 -4.08 -56.75 -2.08
N SER A 236 -3.73 -55.65 -1.43
CA SER A 236 -2.35 -55.25 -1.17
C SER A 236 -1.55 -56.37 -0.48
N VAL A 237 -0.28 -56.46 -0.88
CA VAL A 237 0.67 -57.49 -0.41
C VAL A 237 1.51 -56.98 0.74
N GLY A 238 1.63 -57.75 1.83
CA GLY A 238 2.48 -57.42 2.97
C GLY A 238 3.96 -57.63 2.70
N LEU A 239 4.81 -57.02 3.50
CA LEU A 239 6.27 -57.23 3.49
C LEU A 239 6.71 -58.23 4.59
N HIS A 240 7.78 -58.93 4.34
CA HIS A 240 8.43 -59.82 5.31
C HIS A 240 9.91 -59.45 5.49
N PRO A 241 10.36 -59.23 6.73
CA PRO A 241 9.56 -59.11 7.94
C PRO A 241 8.69 -57.84 7.92
N PRO A 242 7.53 -57.78 8.62
CA PRO A 242 6.65 -56.61 8.61
C PRO A 242 7.27 -55.42 9.33
N ARG A 243 8.26 -55.68 10.17
CA ARG A 243 9.12 -54.67 10.85
C ARG A 243 10.55 -55.13 10.75
N ARG A 244 11.45 -54.24 10.45
CA ARG A 244 12.86 -54.48 10.27
C ARG A 244 13.52 -54.93 11.59
N ALA A 245 14.33 -55.93 11.55
CA ALA A 245 14.93 -56.56 12.75
C ALA A 245 15.79 -55.60 13.59
N GLY A 246 16.51 -54.66 12.95
CA GLY A 246 17.39 -53.72 13.66
C GLY A 246 16.70 -52.52 14.29
N SER A 247 15.59 -52.01 13.69
CA SER A 247 14.93 -50.78 14.09
C SER A 247 13.54 -50.97 14.70
N GLY A 248 12.91 -52.13 14.47
CA GLY A 248 11.51 -52.36 14.86
C GLY A 248 10.47 -51.53 14.09
N VAL A 249 10.89 -50.77 13.10
CA VAL A 249 10.04 -49.87 12.30
C VAL A 249 9.76 -50.51 10.93
N PRO A 250 8.57 -50.34 10.33
CA PRO A 250 8.33 -50.78 8.96
C PRO A 250 9.31 -50.12 7.96
N LEU A 251 9.48 -50.75 6.78
CA LEU A 251 10.27 -50.18 5.69
C LEU A 251 9.63 -48.85 5.23
N ASP A 252 10.44 -47.81 5.06
CA ASP A 252 9.99 -46.53 4.50
C ASP A 252 9.84 -46.63 2.98
N LEU A 253 8.59 -46.52 2.53
CA LEU A 253 8.18 -46.63 1.13
C LEU A 253 7.86 -45.26 0.51
N SER A 254 8.39 -44.17 1.07
CA SER A 254 8.08 -42.80 0.58
C SER A 254 8.25 -42.68 -0.94
N ASN A 255 9.33 -43.19 -1.51
CA ASN A 255 9.65 -43.10 -2.94
C ASN A 255 9.14 -44.28 -3.76
N SER A 256 8.51 -45.30 -3.13
CA SER A 256 8.05 -46.48 -3.81
C SER A 256 6.76 -46.26 -4.62
N VAL A 257 6.80 -46.59 -5.90
CA VAL A 257 5.63 -46.55 -6.80
C VAL A 257 4.63 -47.64 -6.45
N LEU A 258 5.12 -48.85 -6.07
CA LEU A 258 4.27 -49.96 -5.66
C LEU A 258 3.64 -49.78 -4.28
N ARG A 259 4.06 -48.80 -3.48
CA ARG A 259 3.48 -48.53 -2.16
C ARG A 259 1.94 -48.47 -2.27
N THR A 260 1.24 -49.19 -1.41
CA THR A 260 -0.22 -49.08 -1.30
C THR A 260 -0.63 -47.67 -0.79
N VAL A 261 -1.86 -47.31 -0.95
CA VAL A 261 -2.44 -46.10 -0.40
C VAL A 261 -3.27 -46.38 0.83
N SER A 262 -3.58 -45.36 1.61
CA SER A 262 -4.50 -45.47 2.74
C SER A 262 -5.81 -46.15 2.36
N GLY A 263 -6.32 -47.00 3.22
CA GLY A 263 -7.62 -47.63 3.03
C GLY A 263 -8.77 -46.62 2.89
N PHE A 264 -8.64 -45.47 3.52
CA PHE A 264 -9.58 -44.36 3.38
C PHE A 264 -9.62 -43.78 1.96
N HIS A 265 -8.44 -43.61 1.35
CA HIS A 265 -8.37 -43.09 -0.01
C HIS A 265 -8.90 -44.09 -1.04
N LEU A 266 -8.63 -45.40 -0.84
CA LEU A 266 -9.20 -46.46 -1.70
C LEU A 266 -10.74 -46.45 -1.60
N GLU A 267 -11.29 -46.31 -0.41
CA GLU A 267 -12.75 -46.24 -0.23
C GLU A 267 -13.35 -44.99 -0.88
N TYR A 268 -12.63 -43.84 -0.77
CA TYR A 268 -12.98 -42.62 -1.50
C TYR A 268 -13.11 -42.86 -3.00
N LEU A 269 -12.07 -43.44 -3.63
CA LEU A 269 -12.08 -43.71 -5.07
C LEU A 269 -13.21 -44.67 -5.46
N ARG A 270 -13.50 -45.69 -4.66
CA ARG A 270 -14.65 -46.58 -4.87
C ARG A 270 -15.98 -45.87 -4.88
N ASN A 271 -16.16 -44.92 -3.95
CA ASN A 271 -17.41 -44.17 -3.80
C ASN A 271 -17.67 -43.21 -4.97
N VAL A 272 -16.60 -42.67 -5.58
CA VAL A 272 -16.72 -41.84 -6.80
C VAL A 272 -16.66 -42.65 -8.10
N GLY A 273 -16.65 -44.02 -7.99
CA GLY A 273 -16.72 -44.94 -9.13
C GLY A 273 -15.41 -45.16 -9.86
N VAL A 274 -14.28 -44.70 -9.30
CA VAL A 274 -12.93 -44.82 -9.90
C VAL A 274 -12.34 -46.22 -9.60
N LYS A 275 -11.82 -46.88 -10.59
CA LYS A 275 -11.15 -48.22 -10.47
C LYS A 275 -9.64 -48.13 -10.56
N SER A 276 -9.09 -47.16 -11.22
CA SER A 276 -7.66 -46.87 -11.27
C SER A 276 -7.38 -45.37 -11.24
N SER A 277 -6.23 -45.00 -10.72
CA SER A 277 -5.88 -43.56 -10.64
C SER A 277 -4.39 -43.34 -10.85
N MET A 278 -4.04 -42.23 -11.48
CA MET A 278 -2.68 -41.73 -11.53
C MET A 278 -2.70 -40.22 -11.24
N SER A 279 -1.76 -39.73 -10.44
CA SER A 279 -1.57 -38.30 -10.21
C SER A 279 -0.18 -37.89 -10.67
N VAL A 280 -0.11 -36.77 -11.38
CA VAL A 280 1.13 -36.09 -11.75
C VAL A 280 1.19 -34.79 -11.00
N SER A 281 2.24 -34.55 -10.23
CA SER A 281 2.42 -33.33 -9.44
C SER A 281 2.71 -32.13 -10.31
N VAL A 282 2.19 -30.96 -9.92
CA VAL A 282 2.48 -29.69 -10.54
C VAL A 282 3.08 -28.78 -9.47
N LEU A 283 4.36 -28.43 -9.64
CA LEU A 283 5.11 -27.66 -8.67
C LEU A 283 5.34 -26.24 -9.18
N ARG A 284 5.29 -25.28 -8.25
CA ARG A 284 5.69 -23.91 -8.46
C ARG A 284 6.64 -23.48 -7.35
N GLU A 285 7.84 -23.03 -7.70
CA GLU A 285 8.86 -22.59 -6.72
C GLU A 285 9.15 -23.64 -5.63
N GLY A 286 9.01 -24.93 -5.96
CA GLY A 286 9.18 -26.04 -5.02
C GLY A 286 7.93 -26.41 -4.20
N GLU A 287 6.87 -25.60 -4.26
CA GLU A 287 5.60 -25.87 -3.58
C GLU A 287 4.57 -26.54 -4.50
N LEU A 288 3.66 -27.30 -3.92
CA LEU A 288 2.62 -28.00 -4.67
C LEU A 288 1.52 -27.04 -5.12
N TRP A 289 1.56 -26.63 -6.38
CA TRP A 289 0.52 -25.81 -7.00
C TRP A 289 -0.78 -26.59 -7.21
N GLY A 290 -0.66 -27.86 -7.61
CA GLY A 290 -1.79 -28.71 -7.94
C GLY A 290 -1.38 -30.09 -8.42
N LEU A 291 -2.34 -30.79 -8.99
CA LEU A 291 -2.17 -32.14 -9.55
C LEU A 291 -2.84 -32.24 -10.93
N ILE A 292 -2.26 -32.98 -11.85
CA ILE A 292 -3.02 -33.59 -12.94
C ILE A 292 -3.48 -34.94 -12.43
N ALA A 293 -4.76 -35.12 -12.14
CA ALA A 293 -5.33 -36.35 -11.65
C ALA A 293 -6.06 -37.11 -12.79
N CYS A 294 -5.68 -38.33 -12.95
CA CYS A 294 -6.22 -39.25 -13.96
C CYS A 294 -7.06 -40.32 -13.28
N HIS A 295 -8.23 -40.67 -13.83
CA HIS A 295 -9.14 -41.65 -13.28
C HIS A 295 -9.63 -42.58 -14.39
N GLY A 296 -9.64 -43.86 -14.10
CA GLY A 296 -10.11 -44.92 -15.02
C GLY A 296 -11.28 -45.71 -14.43
N ASP A 297 -12.18 -46.16 -15.28
CA ASP A 297 -13.33 -47.01 -14.94
C ASP A 297 -12.96 -48.51 -14.83
N ALA A 298 -11.75 -48.84 -15.22
CA ALA A 298 -11.18 -50.19 -15.14
C ALA A 298 -9.77 -50.13 -14.52
N PRO A 299 -9.27 -51.22 -13.94
CA PRO A 299 -7.87 -51.36 -13.54
C PRO A 299 -6.92 -51.08 -14.71
N VAL A 300 -5.89 -50.27 -14.48
CA VAL A 300 -4.88 -49.90 -15.47
C VAL A 300 -3.48 -49.95 -14.87
N THR A 301 -2.58 -50.69 -15.48
CA THR A 301 -1.14 -50.66 -15.15
C THR A 301 -0.43 -49.72 -16.11
N ILE A 302 0.34 -48.76 -15.55
CA ILE A 302 1.13 -47.81 -16.33
C ILE A 302 2.58 -48.26 -16.32
N PRO A 303 3.16 -48.60 -17.49
CA PRO A 303 4.55 -49.00 -17.56
C PRO A 303 5.52 -47.93 -17.08
N PRO A 304 6.72 -48.30 -16.56
CA PRO A 304 7.71 -47.32 -16.07
C PRO A 304 8.08 -46.25 -17.11
N GLU A 305 8.20 -46.64 -18.38
CA GLU A 305 8.53 -45.71 -19.46
C GLU A 305 7.44 -44.64 -19.65
N LEU A 306 6.16 -45.00 -19.56
CA LEU A 306 5.06 -44.09 -19.69
C LEU A 306 4.95 -43.19 -18.43
N ARG A 307 5.25 -43.71 -17.24
CA ARG A 307 5.35 -42.94 -16.02
C ARG A 307 6.43 -41.86 -16.14
N ALA A 308 7.64 -42.23 -16.61
CA ALA A 308 8.74 -41.28 -16.84
C ALA A 308 8.36 -40.18 -17.87
N VAL A 309 7.60 -40.55 -18.91
CA VAL A 309 7.06 -39.63 -19.90
C VAL A 309 6.08 -38.65 -19.26
N CYS A 310 5.15 -39.12 -18.43
CA CYS A 310 4.18 -38.29 -17.73
C CYS A 310 4.86 -37.35 -16.69
N GLU A 311 5.88 -37.86 -15.99
CA GLU A 311 6.69 -37.06 -15.07
C GLU A 311 7.42 -35.90 -15.78
N PHE A 312 8.14 -36.23 -16.88
CA PHE A 312 8.82 -35.23 -17.70
C PHE A 312 7.84 -34.19 -18.24
N PHE A 313 6.66 -34.63 -18.67
CA PHE A 313 5.61 -33.70 -19.11
C PHE A 313 5.09 -32.81 -17.96
N GLY A 314 4.91 -33.41 -16.77
CA GLY A 314 4.54 -32.66 -15.56
C GLY A 314 5.53 -31.56 -15.18
N VAL A 315 6.83 -31.86 -15.25
CA VAL A 315 7.92 -30.88 -15.05
C VAL A 315 7.82 -29.76 -16.09
N ALA A 316 7.68 -30.13 -17.37
CA ALA A 316 7.59 -29.15 -18.45
C ALA A 316 6.32 -28.27 -18.33
N PHE A 317 5.19 -28.88 -17.94
CA PHE A 317 3.95 -28.16 -17.66
C PHE A 317 4.11 -27.17 -16.49
N SER A 318 4.72 -27.60 -15.38
CA SER A 318 4.99 -26.75 -14.22
C SER A 318 5.82 -25.53 -14.60
N LEU A 319 6.89 -25.71 -15.38
CA LEU A 319 7.73 -24.60 -15.88
C LEU A 319 6.97 -23.66 -16.82
N GLN A 320 6.19 -24.21 -17.76
CA GLN A 320 5.43 -23.40 -18.71
C GLN A 320 4.33 -22.59 -18.01
N LEU A 321 3.65 -23.20 -17.06
CA LEU A 321 2.62 -22.54 -16.25
C LEU A 321 3.22 -21.36 -15.45
N ALA A 322 4.38 -21.58 -14.82
CA ALA A 322 5.06 -20.52 -14.08
C ALA A 322 5.40 -19.31 -14.99
N VAL A 323 5.94 -19.59 -16.20
CA VAL A 323 6.26 -18.52 -17.18
C VAL A 323 5.01 -17.75 -17.61
N ILE A 324 3.89 -18.45 -17.82
CA ILE A 324 2.62 -17.78 -18.20
C ILE A 324 2.11 -16.92 -17.05
N GLU A 325 2.05 -17.46 -15.82
CA GLU A 325 1.58 -16.72 -14.67
C GLU A 325 2.45 -15.48 -14.36
N GLU A 326 3.80 -15.62 -14.48
CA GLU A 326 4.72 -14.48 -14.34
C GLU A 326 4.47 -13.40 -15.39
N ARG A 327 4.21 -13.82 -16.65
CA ARG A 327 3.86 -12.87 -17.72
C ARG A 327 2.54 -12.18 -17.46
N GLU A 328 1.48 -12.92 -17.12
CA GLU A 328 0.17 -12.35 -16.77
C GLU A 328 0.30 -11.35 -15.61
N GLN A 329 1.12 -11.67 -14.61
CA GLN A 329 1.40 -10.78 -13.48
C GLN A 329 2.18 -9.53 -13.91
N ALA A 330 3.17 -9.66 -14.78
CA ALA A 330 3.94 -8.52 -15.30
C ALA A 330 3.07 -7.58 -16.16
N GLU A 331 2.20 -8.14 -17.01
CA GLU A 331 1.24 -7.37 -17.81
C GLU A 331 0.24 -6.62 -16.91
N ALA A 332 -0.30 -7.28 -15.89
CA ALA A 332 -1.17 -6.66 -14.90
C ALA A 332 -0.49 -5.53 -14.12
N LEU A 333 0.80 -5.70 -13.76
CA LEU A 333 1.59 -4.69 -13.09
C LEU A 333 1.85 -3.48 -14.00
N THR A 334 2.15 -3.71 -15.29
CA THR A 334 2.34 -2.65 -16.28
C THR A 334 1.07 -1.83 -16.45
N ALA A 335 -0.07 -2.49 -16.63
CA ALA A 335 -1.36 -1.82 -16.73
C ALA A 335 -1.73 -1.04 -15.44
N SER A 336 -1.31 -1.54 -14.27
CA SER A 336 -1.49 -0.84 -12.99
C SER A 336 -0.61 0.40 -12.90
N ARG A 337 0.63 0.35 -13.39
CA ARG A 337 1.53 1.52 -13.45
C ARG A 337 1.01 2.61 -14.37
N GLU A 338 0.50 2.27 -15.55
CA GLU A 338 -0.12 3.24 -16.44
C GLU A 338 -1.31 3.96 -15.79
N ARG A 339 -2.16 3.22 -15.06
CA ARG A 339 -3.26 3.81 -14.29
C ARG A 339 -2.76 4.70 -13.15
N LEU A 340 -1.67 4.29 -12.50
CA LEU A 340 -1.03 5.06 -11.44
C LEU A 340 -0.49 6.38 -11.96
N ASP A 341 0.22 6.38 -13.09
CA ASP A 341 0.77 7.58 -13.74
C ASP A 341 -0.33 8.57 -14.12
N GLN A 342 -1.48 8.08 -14.58
CA GLN A 342 -2.66 8.90 -14.85
C GLN A 342 -3.21 9.57 -13.58
N ILE A 343 -3.22 8.89 -12.44
CA ILE A 343 -3.63 9.47 -11.16
C ILE A 343 -2.65 10.54 -10.73
N ILE A 344 -1.35 10.23 -10.76
CA ILE A 344 -0.28 11.12 -10.31
C ILE A 344 -0.23 12.40 -11.12
N SER A 345 -0.43 12.31 -12.44
CA SER A 345 -0.44 13.49 -13.32
C SER A 345 -1.56 14.49 -12.99
N ARG A 346 -2.60 14.08 -12.26
CA ARG A 346 -3.73 14.89 -11.84
C ARG A 346 -3.62 15.40 -10.40
N VAL A 347 -2.64 14.91 -9.64
CA VAL A 347 -2.43 15.33 -8.24
C VAL A 347 -1.96 16.78 -8.22
N THR A 348 -2.78 17.64 -7.62
CA THR A 348 -2.50 19.06 -7.36
C THR A 348 -2.08 19.26 -5.90
N SER A 349 -1.97 20.51 -5.46
CA SER A 349 -1.65 20.88 -4.08
C SER A 349 -2.66 20.35 -3.06
N ASP A 350 -3.92 20.09 -3.45
CA ASP A 350 -4.91 19.44 -2.62
C ASP A 350 -4.99 17.94 -2.95
N LEU A 351 -4.39 17.13 -2.06
CA LEU A 351 -4.31 15.69 -2.21
C LEU A 351 -5.69 15.02 -2.07
N GLU A 352 -6.56 15.53 -1.21
CA GLU A 352 -7.87 14.96 -0.92
C GLU A 352 -8.80 15.10 -2.12
N ASP A 353 -8.90 16.31 -2.65
CA ASP A 353 -9.69 16.59 -3.84
C ASP A 353 -9.14 15.89 -5.07
N SER A 354 -7.81 15.83 -5.22
CA SER A 354 -7.18 15.19 -6.38
C SER A 354 -7.36 13.67 -6.43
N LEU A 355 -7.37 12.98 -5.28
CA LEU A 355 -7.47 11.52 -5.22
C LEU A 355 -8.90 11.02 -5.14
N LEU A 356 -9.82 11.75 -4.49
CA LEU A 356 -11.16 11.27 -4.15
C LEU A 356 -12.29 12.02 -4.85
N ALA A 357 -12.06 13.26 -5.33
CA ALA A 357 -13.08 14.05 -5.99
C ALA A 357 -13.20 13.71 -7.48
N GLY A 358 -14.31 13.13 -7.85
CA GLY A 358 -14.90 13.27 -9.20
C GLY A 358 -14.65 12.19 -10.22
N ASP A 359 -13.60 11.35 -10.19
CA ASP A 359 -13.32 10.46 -11.33
C ASP A 359 -13.13 8.97 -10.98
N ASP A 360 -13.46 8.53 -9.78
CA ASP A 360 -13.32 7.13 -9.34
C ASP A 360 -11.94 6.48 -9.64
N ALA A 361 -10.95 7.29 -10.00
CA ALA A 361 -9.65 6.82 -10.47
C ALA A 361 -8.94 5.96 -9.40
N LEU A 362 -9.01 6.40 -8.14
CA LEU A 362 -8.43 5.64 -7.02
C LEU A 362 -9.10 4.27 -6.84
N ARG A 363 -10.43 4.19 -6.99
CA ARG A 363 -11.17 2.93 -6.90
C ARG A 363 -10.84 2.01 -8.06
N ARG A 364 -10.76 2.55 -9.28
CA ARG A 364 -10.41 1.79 -10.52
C ARG A 364 -8.97 1.30 -10.51
N LEU A 365 -8.07 1.94 -9.76
CA LEU A 365 -6.69 1.51 -9.68
C LEU A 365 -6.56 0.06 -9.23
N LEU A 366 -7.36 -0.34 -8.23
CA LEU A 366 -7.35 -1.69 -7.65
C LEU A 366 -8.67 -2.44 -7.82
N ASP A 367 -9.52 -2.05 -8.76
CA ASP A 367 -10.85 -2.64 -8.98
C ASP A 367 -11.65 -2.78 -7.66
N ALA A 368 -11.78 -1.65 -6.94
CA ALA A 368 -12.44 -1.58 -5.65
C ALA A 368 -13.81 -0.91 -5.75
N ASP A 369 -14.74 -1.31 -4.87
CA ASP A 369 -16.08 -0.73 -4.77
C ASP A 369 -16.09 0.58 -3.97
N GLY A 370 -15.08 0.80 -3.12
CA GLY A 370 -14.89 2.02 -2.33
C GLY A 370 -13.43 2.30 -2.04
N ALA A 371 -13.13 3.56 -1.71
CA ALA A 371 -11.82 3.99 -1.22
C ALA A 371 -11.98 5.01 -0.10
N ALA A 372 -10.99 5.09 0.79
CA ALA A 372 -10.94 6.07 1.87
C ALA A 372 -9.51 6.60 2.04
N LEU A 373 -9.40 7.91 2.27
CA LEU A 373 -8.19 8.57 2.75
C LEU A 373 -8.46 9.11 4.16
N CYS A 374 -7.65 8.69 5.12
CA CYS A 374 -7.65 9.24 6.47
C CYS A 374 -6.35 10.03 6.68
N ARG A 375 -6.47 11.33 7.01
CA ARG A 375 -5.34 12.22 7.24
C ARG A 375 -5.67 13.23 8.33
N GLY A 376 -4.79 13.37 9.33
CA GLY A 376 -4.97 14.34 10.43
C GLY A 376 -6.29 14.19 11.18
N GLY A 377 -6.80 12.98 11.35
CA GLY A 377 -8.07 12.69 12.02
C GLY A 377 -9.34 12.96 11.19
N ARG A 378 -9.19 13.40 9.94
CA ARG A 378 -10.29 13.53 8.97
C ARG A 378 -10.30 12.32 8.04
N SER A 379 -11.47 11.82 7.72
CA SER A 379 -11.64 10.71 6.76
C SER A 379 -12.57 11.13 5.63
N THR A 380 -12.06 11.01 4.40
CA THR A 380 -12.82 11.24 3.17
C THR A 380 -12.99 9.92 2.45
N THR A 381 -14.20 9.62 1.97
CA THR A 381 -14.53 8.33 1.32
C THR A 381 -15.12 8.55 -0.06
N SER A 382 -14.87 7.62 -0.98
CA SER A 382 -15.46 7.59 -2.32
C SER A 382 -16.09 6.21 -2.60
N GLY A 383 -17.21 6.18 -3.32
CA GLY A 383 -17.89 4.97 -3.71
C GLY A 383 -18.72 4.34 -2.59
N MET A 384 -18.41 3.11 -2.18
CA MET A 384 -19.16 2.38 -1.15
C MET A 384 -19.12 3.11 0.21
N ARG A 385 -20.26 3.18 0.88
CA ARG A 385 -20.33 3.73 2.25
C ARG A 385 -19.61 2.80 3.23
N VAL A 386 -18.70 3.36 4.01
CA VAL A 386 -17.96 2.66 5.06
C VAL A 386 -18.39 3.23 6.42
N ALA A 387 -18.64 2.34 7.38
CA ALA A 387 -19.04 2.76 8.73
C ALA A 387 -17.89 3.53 9.41
N PRO A 388 -18.18 4.67 10.10
CA PRO A 388 -17.14 5.43 10.80
C PRO A 388 -16.34 4.60 11.81
N ALA A 389 -16.99 3.71 12.54
CA ALA A 389 -16.34 2.81 13.50
C ALA A 389 -15.29 1.89 12.85
N LEU A 390 -15.50 1.47 11.58
CA LEU A 390 -14.50 0.69 10.85
C LEU A 390 -13.30 1.56 10.48
N LEU A 391 -13.51 2.81 10.08
CA LEU A 391 -12.42 3.75 9.77
C LEU A 391 -11.58 4.05 11.02
N GLU A 392 -12.21 4.20 12.18
CA GLU A 392 -11.51 4.37 13.47
C GLU A 392 -10.66 3.11 13.82
N THR A 393 -11.21 1.91 13.60
CA THR A 393 -10.46 0.67 13.81
C THR A 393 -9.26 0.57 12.87
N LEU A 394 -9.43 0.93 11.59
CA LEU A 394 -8.34 0.96 10.62
C LEU A 394 -7.28 2.00 10.97
N GLN A 395 -7.69 3.16 11.51
CA GLN A 395 -6.78 4.19 11.98
C GLN A 395 -5.93 3.72 13.16
N ALA A 396 -6.56 3.05 14.13
CA ALA A 396 -5.85 2.45 15.27
C ALA A 396 -4.86 1.38 14.81
N ARG A 397 -5.25 0.52 13.86
CA ARG A 397 -4.35 -0.49 13.25
C ARG A 397 -3.19 0.18 12.50
N ALA A 398 -3.47 1.21 11.70
CA ALA A 398 -2.45 1.95 10.97
C ALA A 398 -1.41 2.60 11.88
N ALA A 399 -1.82 3.14 13.04
CA ALA A 399 -0.91 3.72 14.04
C ALA A 399 0.08 2.69 14.63
N GLY A 400 -0.27 1.41 14.62
CA GLY A 400 0.61 0.30 15.05
C GLY A 400 1.57 -0.21 13.97
N LEU A 401 1.46 0.29 12.73
CA LEU A 401 2.25 -0.17 11.59
C LEU A 401 3.25 0.89 11.12
N SER A 402 4.32 0.46 10.46
CA SER A 402 5.28 1.38 9.85
C SER A 402 4.70 2.02 8.58
N PRO A 403 5.03 3.29 8.28
CA PRO A 403 4.63 3.92 7.02
C PRO A 403 5.03 3.07 5.80
N GLY A 404 4.15 2.96 4.82
CA GLY A 404 4.33 2.14 3.63
C GLY A 404 4.02 0.66 3.82
N THR A 405 3.61 0.22 5.02
CA THR A 405 3.13 -1.15 5.23
C THR A 405 1.77 -1.33 4.57
N VAL A 406 1.66 -2.37 3.76
CA VAL A 406 0.39 -2.80 3.15
C VAL A 406 -0.19 -3.94 3.97
N TRP A 407 -1.41 -3.75 4.45
CA TRP A 407 -2.22 -4.78 5.10
C TRP A 407 -3.47 -5.08 4.28
N SER A 408 -3.87 -6.33 4.18
CA SER A 408 -5.07 -6.70 3.43
C SER A 408 -5.75 -7.93 3.98
N THR A 409 -7.07 -7.97 3.88
CA THR A 409 -7.92 -9.12 4.15
C THR A 409 -9.04 -9.22 3.11
N ASP A 410 -9.42 -10.42 2.71
CA ASP A 410 -10.60 -10.70 1.89
C ASP A 410 -11.78 -11.25 2.72
N ARG A 411 -11.59 -11.39 4.06
CA ARG A 411 -12.53 -11.93 5.03
C ARG A 411 -12.60 -11.05 6.27
N LEU A 412 -13.16 -9.88 6.11
CA LEU A 412 -13.21 -8.93 7.23
C LEU A 412 -13.92 -9.50 8.46
N SER A 413 -14.91 -10.38 8.27
CA SER A 413 -15.67 -11.02 9.37
C SER A 413 -14.86 -11.97 10.26
N GLU A 414 -13.70 -12.43 9.80
CA GLU A 414 -12.81 -13.34 10.53
C GLU A 414 -11.69 -12.60 11.29
N GLU A 415 -11.57 -11.27 11.12
CA GLU A 415 -10.54 -10.48 11.80
C GLU A 415 -10.86 -10.27 13.28
N PRO A 416 -9.89 -10.48 14.21
CA PRO A 416 -10.14 -10.46 15.66
C PRO A 416 -10.52 -9.09 16.23
N ASP A 417 -10.20 -8.00 15.53
CA ASP A 417 -10.39 -6.61 16.01
C ASP A 417 -11.64 -5.93 15.45
N GLN A 418 -12.67 -6.70 15.07
CA GLN A 418 -13.89 -6.08 14.54
C GLN A 418 -14.68 -5.33 15.62
N PRO A 419 -15.14 -4.10 15.35
CA PRO A 419 -16.14 -3.47 16.19
C PRO A 419 -17.41 -4.32 16.13
N GLY A 420 -17.90 -4.78 17.28
CA GLY A 420 -19.04 -5.67 17.46
C GLY A 420 -20.39 -5.04 17.07
N GLY A 421 -20.55 -4.76 15.81
CA GLY A 421 -21.77 -4.29 15.16
C GLY A 421 -22.02 -5.15 13.94
N GLY A 422 -23.12 -5.92 13.96
CA GLY A 422 -23.49 -6.88 12.94
C GLY A 422 -23.27 -6.37 11.53
N MET A 423 -22.72 -7.23 10.68
CA MET A 423 -22.58 -6.98 9.24
C MET A 423 -23.90 -6.41 8.68
N THR A 424 -23.87 -5.14 8.29
CA THR A 424 -24.93 -4.61 7.43
C THR A 424 -24.81 -5.32 6.10
N GLU A 425 -25.92 -5.77 5.53
CA GLU A 425 -25.99 -6.48 4.23
C GLU A 425 -25.25 -5.77 3.07
N CYS A 426 -24.72 -4.57 3.28
CA CYS A 426 -24.03 -3.73 2.30
C CYS A 426 -22.61 -3.27 2.73
N GLY A 427 -22.01 -3.84 3.77
CA GLY A 427 -20.66 -3.47 4.24
C GLY A 427 -19.52 -4.07 3.39
N PRO A 428 -18.24 -3.62 3.58
CA PRO A 428 -17.10 -4.23 2.93
C PRO A 428 -16.83 -5.63 3.50
N ALA A 429 -16.48 -6.55 2.61
CA ALA A 429 -16.00 -7.89 2.98
C ALA A 429 -14.47 -8.01 2.86
N GLY A 430 -13.85 -7.20 2.01
CA GLY A 430 -12.40 -7.14 1.85
C GLY A 430 -11.86 -5.73 1.96
N ILE A 431 -10.68 -5.61 2.55
CA ILE A 431 -9.95 -4.35 2.73
C ILE A 431 -8.50 -4.54 2.29
N LEU A 432 -7.97 -3.56 1.58
CA LEU A 432 -6.55 -3.35 1.39
C LEU A 432 -6.22 -1.95 1.89
N MET A 433 -5.23 -1.82 2.77
CA MET A 433 -4.83 -0.57 3.39
C MET A 433 -3.31 -0.39 3.27
N VAL A 434 -2.88 0.84 2.98
CA VAL A 434 -1.49 1.27 3.09
C VAL A 434 -1.37 2.38 4.12
N THR A 435 -0.44 2.23 5.05
CA THR A 435 -0.18 3.20 6.12
C THR A 435 0.63 4.38 5.57
N LEU A 436 0.16 5.61 5.77
CA LEU A 436 0.81 6.84 5.28
C LEU A 436 1.79 7.42 6.30
N SER A 437 1.41 7.44 7.57
CA SER A 437 2.18 8.06 8.65
C SER A 437 2.11 7.25 9.95
N ARG A 438 2.98 7.58 10.90
CA ARG A 438 2.95 7.00 12.26
C ARG A 438 1.80 7.54 13.13
N SER A 439 1.14 8.60 12.70
CA SER A 439 -0.05 9.15 13.38
C SER A 439 -1.33 8.37 13.07
N GLY A 440 -1.26 7.30 12.29
CA GLY A 440 -2.40 6.49 11.91
C GLY A 440 -3.10 6.95 10.63
N ASP A 441 -2.46 7.82 9.85
CA ASP A 441 -2.98 8.17 8.53
C ASP A 441 -2.85 6.98 7.58
N PHE A 442 -3.86 6.76 6.76
CA PHE A 442 -3.88 5.64 5.83
C PHE A 442 -4.69 5.93 4.56
N LEU A 443 -4.42 5.15 3.54
CA LEU A 443 -5.23 5.01 2.33
C LEU A 443 -5.76 3.59 2.27
N ALA A 444 -7.06 3.40 2.02
CA ALA A 444 -7.67 2.09 1.98
C ALA A 444 -8.62 1.92 0.80
N TRP A 445 -8.72 0.68 0.33
CA TRP A 445 -9.66 0.23 -0.68
C TRP A 445 -10.56 -0.84 -0.10
N PHE A 446 -11.82 -0.85 -0.53
CA PHE A 446 -12.87 -1.72 -0.02
C PHE A 446 -13.51 -2.49 -1.17
N ARG A 447 -13.66 -3.80 -0.99
CA ARG A 447 -14.42 -4.68 -1.88
C ARG A 447 -15.66 -5.21 -1.15
N ARG A 448 -16.78 -5.24 -1.85
CA ARG A 448 -18.03 -5.80 -1.33
C ARG A 448 -17.94 -7.31 -1.20
N ASP A 449 -18.87 -7.84 -0.39
CA ASP A 449 -19.16 -9.26 -0.44
C ASP A 449 -19.60 -9.62 -1.87
N ARG A 450 -18.87 -10.54 -2.47
CA ARG A 450 -19.26 -11.16 -3.73
C ARG A 450 -19.64 -12.61 -3.44
N PRO A 451 -20.92 -12.89 -3.20
CA PRO A 451 -21.38 -14.25 -2.97
C PRO A 451 -20.93 -15.14 -4.14
N THR A 452 -19.92 -15.96 -3.90
CA THR A 452 -19.42 -16.89 -4.91
C THR A 452 -20.15 -18.21 -4.70
N ALA A 453 -20.95 -18.64 -5.67
CA ALA A 453 -21.53 -19.97 -5.66
C ALA A 453 -20.43 -20.97 -6.00
N ARG A 454 -19.83 -21.59 -4.98
CA ARG A 454 -18.94 -22.73 -5.18
C ARG A 454 -19.78 -24.00 -5.33
N GLN A 455 -19.54 -24.74 -6.40
CA GLN A 455 -20.06 -26.08 -6.54
C GLN A 455 -19.06 -27.05 -5.88
N TRP A 456 -19.47 -27.64 -4.78
CA TRP A 456 -18.65 -28.65 -4.11
C TRP A 456 -19.03 -30.02 -4.64
N ALA A 457 -18.03 -30.86 -4.84
CA ALA A 457 -18.25 -32.26 -5.17
C ALA A 457 -19.04 -32.99 -4.06
N THR A 458 -18.94 -32.46 -2.82
CA THR A 458 -19.68 -32.94 -1.65
C THR A 458 -20.07 -31.77 -0.77
N ASP A 459 -21.12 -31.92 0.08
CA ASP A 459 -21.50 -30.88 1.04
C ASP A 459 -20.41 -30.74 2.13
N PRO A 460 -19.64 -29.63 2.17
CA PRO A 460 -18.53 -29.46 3.11
C PRO A 460 -19.01 -29.32 4.58
N SER A 461 -20.31 -29.10 4.81
CA SER A 461 -20.90 -28.95 6.15
C SER A 461 -21.43 -30.23 6.75
N LYS A 462 -21.54 -31.31 5.96
CA LYS A 462 -22.01 -32.58 6.50
C LYS A 462 -20.90 -33.33 7.20
N PRO A 463 -21.18 -33.91 8.40
CA PRO A 463 -20.23 -34.78 9.06
C PRO A 463 -19.87 -35.95 8.16
N VAL A 464 -18.64 -36.42 8.30
CA VAL A 464 -18.14 -37.58 7.58
C VAL A 464 -19.03 -38.78 7.91
N GLN A 465 -19.54 -39.48 6.90
CA GLN A 465 -20.41 -40.63 7.13
C GLN A 465 -19.58 -41.88 7.33
N VAL A 466 -19.98 -42.70 8.29
CA VAL A 466 -19.42 -44.07 8.44
C VAL A 466 -19.88 -44.90 7.27
N GLY A 467 -18.94 -45.54 6.58
CA GLY A 467 -19.22 -46.33 5.41
C GLY A 467 -20.09 -47.58 5.70
N PRO A 468 -20.62 -48.25 4.65
CA PRO A 468 -21.53 -49.41 4.79
C PRO A 468 -20.90 -50.57 5.53
N ARG A 469 -19.59 -50.59 5.80
CA ARG A 469 -18.87 -51.60 6.56
C ARG A 469 -18.62 -51.26 8.03
N GLY A 470 -19.19 -50.16 8.54
CA GLY A 470 -19.32 -49.86 9.98
C GLY A 470 -18.11 -49.28 10.70
N GLU A 471 -16.92 -49.28 10.11
CA GLU A 471 -15.66 -48.89 10.81
C GLU A 471 -14.81 -47.85 10.05
N ARG A 472 -15.30 -47.29 8.92
CA ARG A 472 -14.50 -46.41 8.06
C ARG A 472 -15.25 -45.15 7.66
N LEU A 473 -14.53 -44.01 7.67
CA LEU A 473 -14.99 -42.78 7.07
C LEU A 473 -15.16 -42.94 5.57
N THR A 474 -16.36 -42.77 5.07
CA THR A 474 -16.56 -42.65 3.63
C THR A 474 -16.57 -41.18 3.26
N PRO A 475 -15.91 -40.78 2.19
CA PRO A 475 -16.24 -39.50 1.56
C PRO A 475 -17.73 -39.57 1.20
N ARG A 476 -18.37 -38.48 1.43
CA ARG A 476 -19.79 -38.24 1.33
C ARG A 476 -20.35 -38.80 0.05
N GLY A 477 -21.06 -39.92 0.15
CA GLY A 477 -21.62 -40.58 -1.01
C GLY A 477 -22.80 -39.80 -1.57
N SER A 478 -22.67 -39.39 -2.75
CA SER A 478 -23.53 -39.18 -3.90
C SER A 478 -22.93 -38.07 -4.77
N GLY A 479 -22.80 -38.32 -6.08
CA GLY A 479 -22.28 -37.36 -7.07
C GLY A 479 -23.17 -36.14 -7.32
N ALA A 480 -24.04 -35.78 -6.38
CA ALA A 480 -24.83 -34.56 -6.47
C ALA A 480 -23.95 -33.37 -6.00
N ALA A 481 -23.56 -32.51 -6.93
CA ALA A 481 -22.85 -31.28 -6.62
C ALA A 481 -23.63 -30.42 -5.63
N PHE A 482 -23.01 -30.07 -4.53
CA PHE A 482 -23.59 -29.20 -3.51
C PHE A 482 -23.24 -27.75 -3.81
N ARG A 483 -24.24 -26.89 -3.96
CA ARG A 483 -24.04 -25.45 -4.13
C ARG A 483 -24.03 -24.79 -2.77
N ALA A 484 -22.86 -24.37 -2.31
CA ALA A 484 -22.71 -23.47 -1.18
C ALA A 484 -22.46 -22.04 -1.68
N VAL A 485 -23.28 -21.09 -1.25
CA VAL A 485 -23.00 -19.68 -1.44
C VAL A 485 -22.07 -19.25 -0.32
N VAL A 486 -20.81 -19.04 -0.63
CA VAL A 486 -19.84 -18.46 0.31
C VAL A 486 -20.15 -16.98 0.40
N ARG A 487 -20.56 -16.51 1.58
CA ARG A 487 -20.82 -15.11 1.90
C ARG A 487 -19.75 -14.57 2.84
N GLY A 488 -19.62 -13.24 2.90
CA GLY A 488 -18.64 -12.59 3.79
C GLY A 488 -17.22 -12.56 3.24
N ARG A 489 -17.05 -12.89 1.93
CA ARG A 489 -15.79 -12.80 1.23
C ARG A 489 -15.85 -11.83 0.05
N SER A 490 -14.82 -11.05 -0.12
CA SER A 490 -14.58 -10.30 -1.35
C SER A 490 -13.76 -11.10 -2.36
N LEU A 491 -13.56 -10.55 -3.56
CA LEU A 491 -12.46 -10.98 -4.42
C LEU A 491 -11.14 -10.80 -3.66
N PRO A 492 -10.23 -11.79 -3.69
CA PRO A 492 -8.96 -11.72 -2.99
C PRO A 492 -8.09 -10.58 -3.55
N TRP A 493 -7.28 -9.98 -2.68
CA TRP A 493 -6.29 -8.98 -3.09
C TRP A 493 -5.06 -9.68 -3.65
N THR A 494 -4.77 -9.40 -4.92
CA THR A 494 -3.63 -10.01 -5.63
C THR A 494 -2.29 -9.44 -5.14
N PRO A 495 -1.17 -10.13 -5.37
CA PRO A 495 0.16 -9.55 -5.15
C PRO A 495 0.37 -8.24 -5.92
N THR A 496 -0.19 -8.14 -7.14
CA THR A 496 -0.16 -6.92 -7.97
C THR A 496 -0.92 -5.77 -7.30
N ASP A 497 -2.10 -6.01 -6.72
CA ASP A 497 -2.86 -4.98 -5.99
C ASP A 497 -2.04 -4.41 -4.83
N ARG A 498 -1.38 -5.27 -4.05
CA ARG A 498 -0.53 -4.87 -2.92
C ARG A 498 0.69 -4.07 -3.37
N ALA A 499 1.36 -4.52 -4.44
CA ALA A 499 2.50 -3.83 -5.03
C ALA A 499 2.10 -2.44 -5.56
N THR A 500 0.95 -2.34 -6.24
CA THR A 500 0.41 -1.08 -6.77
C THR A 500 0.06 -0.09 -5.65
N ALA A 501 -0.56 -0.54 -4.57
CA ALA A 501 -0.85 0.29 -3.40
C ALA A 501 0.45 0.83 -2.75
N GLN A 502 1.47 -0.01 -2.64
CA GLN A 502 2.77 0.37 -2.09
C GLN A 502 3.50 1.37 -3.01
N GLU A 503 3.41 1.19 -4.32
CA GLU A 503 4.01 2.12 -5.30
C GLU A 503 3.31 3.48 -5.28
N LEU A 504 1.97 3.50 -5.18
CA LEU A 504 1.22 4.74 -5.00
C LEU A 504 1.71 5.49 -3.74
N TRP A 505 1.86 4.80 -2.62
CA TRP A 505 2.37 5.41 -1.39
C TRP A 505 3.76 6.02 -1.58
N ARG A 506 4.70 5.29 -2.20
CA ARG A 506 6.06 5.78 -2.46
C ARG A 506 6.05 7.04 -3.31
N THR A 507 5.22 7.05 -4.35
CA THR A 507 5.15 8.16 -5.28
C THR A 507 4.51 9.39 -4.64
N LEU A 508 3.41 9.22 -3.88
CA LEU A 508 2.78 10.31 -3.14
C LEU A 508 3.72 10.90 -2.09
N THR A 509 4.42 10.06 -1.34
CA THR A 509 5.42 10.52 -0.35
C THR A 509 6.55 11.30 -1.02
N GLY A 510 7.05 10.82 -2.15
CA GLY A 510 8.06 11.53 -2.93
C GLY A 510 7.59 12.88 -3.49
N LEU A 511 6.31 12.99 -3.86
CA LEU A 511 5.70 14.26 -4.29
C LEU A 511 5.59 15.26 -3.13
N VAL A 512 5.10 14.83 -1.98
CA VAL A 512 4.97 15.69 -0.79
C VAL A 512 6.33 16.22 -0.35
N LEU A 513 7.34 15.35 -0.23
CA LEU A 513 8.69 15.77 0.16
C LEU A 513 9.33 16.76 -0.82
N ARG A 514 9.12 16.58 -2.12
CA ARG A 514 9.61 17.54 -3.13
C ARG A 514 8.92 18.89 -2.99
N HIS A 515 7.61 18.92 -2.82
CA HIS A 515 6.86 20.16 -2.65
C HIS A 515 7.27 20.92 -1.38
N GLU A 516 7.47 20.22 -0.27
CA GLU A 516 8.00 20.82 0.97
C GLU A 516 9.41 21.40 0.78
N ALA A 517 10.28 20.68 0.07
CA ALA A 517 11.62 21.19 -0.23
C ALA A 517 11.61 22.41 -1.15
N GLU A 518 10.73 22.46 -2.15
CA GLU A 518 10.54 23.62 -3.04
C GLU A 518 10.01 24.83 -2.25
N LEU A 519 9.02 24.65 -1.38
CA LEU A 519 8.51 25.70 -0.51
C LEU A 519 9.58 26.23 0.44
N ALA A 520 10.37 25.37 1.04
CA ALA A 520 11.48 25.75 1.92
C ALA A 520 12.53 26.56 1.16
N ALA A 521 12.90 26.12 -0.05
CA ALA A 521 13.86 26.83 -0.90
C ALA A 521 13.35 28.21 -1.33
N LEU A 522 12.07 28.29 -1.72
CA LEU A 522 11.44 29.57 -2.10
C LEU A 522 11.36 30.54 -0.91
N THR A 523 11.03 30.03 0.27
CA THR A 523 10.98 30.82 1.51
C THR A 523 12.36 31.38 1.86
N GLU A 524 13.41 30.58 1.75
CA GLU A 524 14.79 31.05 2.00
C GLU A 524 15.24 32.06 0.94
N GLN A 525 14.90 31.86 -0.34
CA GLN A 525 15.19 32.82 -1.40
C GLN A 525 14.51 34.17 -1.16
N LEU A 526 13.23 34.17 -0.74
CA LEU A 526 12.51 35.39 -0.36
C LEU A 526 13.17 36.09 0.83
N ARG A 527 13.62 35.31 1.84
CA ARG A 527 14.32 35.86 3.01
C ARG A 527 15.64 36.54 2.65
N VAL A 528 16.44 35.90 1.80
CA VAL A 528 17.71 36.46 1.32
C VAL A 528 17.47 37.73 0.50
N THR A 529 16.57 37.69 -0.49
CA THR A 529 16.25 38.83 -1.34
C THR A 529 15.75 40.03 -0.51
N ASN A 530 14.94 39.81 0.51
CA ASN A 530 14.44 40.82 1.41
C ASN A 530 15.57 41.41 2.25
N SER A 531 16.51 40.61 2.72
CA SER A 531 17.72 41.08 3.45
C SER A 531 18.65 41.93 2.58
N ASP A 532 18.84 41.53 1.31
CA ASP A 532 19.67 42.27 0.37
C ASP A 532 19.07 43.66 0.03
N LEU A 533 17.73 43.70 -0.18
CA LEU A 533 17.04 44.96 -0.41
C LEU A 533 17.21 45.94 0.76
N ASP A 534 17.27 45.43 1.98
CA ASP A 534 17.52 46.20 3.19
C ASP A 534 18.87 46.84 3.26
N SER A 535 19.86 45.95 3.03
CA SER A 535 21.26 46.38 3.06
C SER A 535 21.50 47.45 2.00
N PHE A 536 20.88 47.29 0.82
CA PHE A 536 20.92 48.24 -0.25
C PHE A 536 20.27 49.61 0.16
N ALA A 537 19.05 49.58 0.72
CA ALA A 537 18.35 50.80 1.14
C ALA A 537 19.17 51.56 2.20
N HIS A 538 19.77 50.87 3.14
CA HIS A 538 20.63 51.46 4.18
C HIS A 538 21.89 52.10 3.62
N ALA A 539 22.62 51.38 2.78
CA ALA A 539 23.85 51.86 2.15
C ALA A 539 23.56 53.08 1.27
N ALA A 540 22.53 53.00 0.41
CA ALA A 540 22.16 54.09 -0.49
C ALA A 540 21.78 55.37 0.28
N ALA A 541 21.03 55.26 1.39
CA ALA A 541 20.66 56.40 2.19
C ALA A 541 21.86 57.03 2.92
N HIS A 542 22.78 56.18 3.42
CA HIS A 542 24.01 56.69 4.04
C HIS A 542 24.87 57.48 3.03
N ASP A 543 25.07 56.91 1.86
CA ASP A 543 25.90 57.50 0.80
C ASP A 543 25.31 58.78 0.20
N LEU A 544 23.99 58.96 0.31
CA LEU A 544 23.30 60.20 -0.08
C LEU A 544 23.36 61.25 1.02
N LYS A 545 23.36 60.86 2.30
CA LYS A 545 23.41 61.81 3.43
C LYS A 545 24.75 62.57 3.53
N GLU A 546 25.84 61.87 3.28
CA GLU A 546 27.17 62.45 3.42
C GLU A 546 27.42 63.66 2.49
N PRO A 547 27.15 63.58 1.15
CA PRO A 547 27.27 64.77 0.28
C PRO A 547 26.26 65.86 0.60
N LEU A 548 25.04 65.52 1.04
CA LEU A 548 24.03 66.52 1.44
C LEU A 548 24.49 67.30 2.63
N ARG A 549 25.04 66.64 3.64
CA ARG A 549 25.64 67.34 4.82
C ARG A 549 26.78 68.25 4.40
N GLY A 550 27.61 67.80 3.43
CA GLY A 550 28.67 68.65 2.83
C GLY A 550 28.11 69.93 2.22
N ILE A 551 27.05 69.81 1.39
CA ILE A 551 26.39 70.98 0.76
C ILE A 551 25.76 71.89 1.82
N PHE A 552 25.06 71.33 2.80
CA PHE A 552 24.45 72.08 3.90
C PHE A 552 25.49 72.90 4.68
N ASN A 553 26.59 72.25 5.09
CA ASN A 553 27.66 72.88 5.83
C ASN A 553 28.36 74.02 5.02
N ALA A 554 28.67 73.74 3.75
CA ALA A 554 29.30 74.70 2.86
C ALA A 554 28.42 75.93 2.68
N ALA A 555 27.12 75.72 2.42
CA ALA A 555 26.14 76.85 2.32
C ALA A 555 26.04 77.62 3.63
N THR A 556 26.10 76.95 4.78
CA THR A 556 26.02 77.53 6.10
C THR A 556 27.28 78.39 6.36
N PHE A 557 28.48 77.85 6.10
CA PHE A 557 29.74 78.60 6.30
C PHE A 557 29.81 79.82 5.42
N VAL A 558 29.42 79.73 4.13
CA VAL A 558 29.37 80.93 3.25
C VAL A 558 28.38 82.03 3.78
N ILE A 559 27.26 81.58 4.35
CA ILE A 559 26.31 82.55 4.93
C ILE A 559 26.87 83.20 6.21
N GLU A 560 27.53 82.41 7.09
CA GLU A 560 28.05 82.92 8.37
C GLU A 560 29.30 83.77 8.16
N ASP A 561 30.20 83.40 7.25
CA ASP A 561 31.47 84.04 7.09
C ASP A 561 31.44 85.26 6.12
N ALA A 562 30.55 85.26 5.11
CA ALA A 562 30.58 86.19 4.02
C ALA A 562 29.26 86.90 3.74
N ALA A 563 28.17 86.79 4.57
CA ALA A 563 26.86 87.36 4.30
C ALA A 563 26.87 88.86 4.12
N ALA A 564 27.78 89.54 4.80
CA ALA A 564 27.93 91.05 4.72
C ALA A 564 28.57 91.51 3.39
N ASP A 565 29.35 90.65 2.75
CA ASP A 565 30.10 90.92 1.50
C ASP A 565 29.38 90.43 0.23
N LEU A 566 28.33 89.65 0.36
CA LEU A 566 27.55 89.10 -0.73
C LEU A 566 26.34 89.97 -1.06
N ASP A 567 26.00 89.95 -2.36
CA ASP A 567 24.73 90.64 -2.76
C ASP A 567 23.52 89.85 -2.25
N ALA A 568 22.37 90.55 -2.08
CA ALA A 568 21.12 89.95 -1.52
C ALA A 568 20.60 88.72 -2.33
N THR A 569 20.94 88.65 -3.63
CA THR A 569 20.54 87.54 -4.49
C THR A 569 21.35 86.25 -4.20
N THR A 570 22.64 86.42 -4.00
CA THR A 570 23.56 85.35 -3.64
C THR A 570 23.25 84.80 -2.25
N VAL A 571 23.03 85.63 -1.26
CA VAL A 571 22.60 85.20 0.09
C VAL A 571 21.30 84.42 0.01
N ARG A 572 20.34 84.86 -0.78
CA ARG A 572 19.05 84.18 -0.97
C ARG A 572 19.26 82.81 -1.62
N ARG A 573 20.16 82.71 -2.59
CA ARG A 573 20.52 81.43 -3.22
C ARG A 573 21.16 80.46 -2.24
N MET A 574 22.08 80.91 -1.39
CA MET A 574 22.72 80.07 -0.35
C MET A 574 21.74 79.60 0.70
N LEU A 575 20.81 80.47 1.16
CA LEU A 575 19.73 80.08 2.03
C LEU A 575 18.83 79.06 1.40
N THR A 576 18.58 79.14 0.08
CA THR A 576 17.78 78.16 -0.65
C THR A 576 18.53 76.83 -0.74
N MET A 577 19.86 76.80 -1.05
CA MET A 577 20.67 75.60 -1.06
C MET A 577 20.69 74.93 0.31
N ARG A 578 20.93 75.64 1.39
CA ARG A 578 20.91 75.15 2.77
C ARG A 578 19.54 74.51 3.10
N ARG A 579 18.46 75.16 2.76
CA ARG A 579 17.09 74.68 2.98
C ARG A 579 16.80 73.44 2.19
N LEU A 580 17.24 73.32 0.91
CA LEU A 580 17.04 72.17 0.06
C LEU A 580 17.86 70.98 0.56
N ALA A 581 19.12 71.18 0.94
CA ALA A 581 19.96 70.14 1.48
C ALA A 581 19.43 69.56 2.81
N GLY A 582 19.00 70.43 3.73
CA GLY A 582 18.34 70.01 4.98
C GLY A 582 17.06 69.24 4.72
N ARG A 583 16.23 69.69 3.78
CA ARG A 583 15.02 68.97 3.39
C ARG A 583 15.28 67.56 2.79
N MET A 584 16.34 67.43 1.98
CA MET A 584 16.70 66.10 1.42
C MET A 584 17.17 65.17 2.53
N ASP A 585 17.88 65.66 3.54
CA ASP A 585 18.26 64.89 4.71
C ASP A 585 17.05 64.40 5.51
N ASP A 586 16.06 65.27 5.78
CA ASP A 586 14.79 64.94 6.43
C ASP A 586 13.97 63.91 5.65
N LEU A 587 13.97 63.98 4.29
CA LEU A 587 13.29 63.03 3.43
C LEU A 587 13.96 61.64 3.48
N LEU A 588 15.29 61.58 3.46
CA LEU A 588 16.04 60.36 3.59
C LEU A 588 15.81 59.71 4.95
N ASP A 589 15.80 60.49 6.03
CA ASP A 589 15.48 59.98 7.37
C ASP A 589 14.06 59.44 7.45
N SER A 590 13.11 60.12 6.88
CA SER A 590 11.71 59.68 6.83
C SER A 590 11.55 58.39 6.01
N LEU A 591 12.26 58.27 4.89
CA LEU A 591 12.25 57.06 4.05
C LEU A 591 12.84 55.85 4.76
N LEU A 592 14.03 56.02 5.42
CA LEU A 592 14.64 55.00 6.22
C LEU A 592 13.76 54.55 7.39
N HIS A 593 13.11 55.53 8.04
CA HIS A 593 12.17 55.26 9.11
C HIS A 593 10.99 54.44 8.61
N PHE A 594 10.38 54.82 7.47
CA PHE A 594 9.28 54.09 6.82
C PHE A 594 9.70 52.65 6.46
N ALA A 595 10.90 52.47 5.88
CA ALA A 595 11.41 51.14 5.55
C ALA A 595 11.60 50.25 6.80
N ARG A 596 12.06 50.83 7.93
CA ARG A 596 12.21 50.11 9.21
C ARG A 596 10.88 49.76 9.87
N LEU A 597 9.83 50.56 9.68
CA LEU A 597 8.51 50.29 10.22
C LEU A 597 7.94 48.97 9.73
N GLY A 598 8.41 48.43 8.59
CA GLY A 598 7.97 47.15 8.06
C GLY A 598 8.42 45.90 8.84
N ARG A 599 9.36 45.96 9.81
CA ARG A 599 10.20 44.80 10.20
C ARG A 599 10.27 44.35 11.64
N GLY A 600 10.09 45.23 12.60
CA GLY A 600 10.12 44.81 14.02
C GLY A 600 8.83 44.11 14.43
N GLY A 601 8.88 43.09 15.25
CA GLY A 601 7.68 42.57 15.91
C GLY A 601 7.01 43.68 16.71
N LEU A 602 5.68 43.85 16.60
CA LEU A 602 4.93 44.80 17.43
C LEU A 602 4.78 44.21 18.84
N ARG A 603 5.13 45.00 19.84
CA ARG A 603 4.85 44.65 21.24
C ARG A 603 3.48 45.18 21.63
N ARG A 604 2.43 44.46 21.25
CA ARG A 604 1.06 44.88 21.55
C ARG A 604 0.74 44.58 23.02
N ILE A 605 0.31 45.59 23.74
CA ILE A 605 -0.14 45.51 25.14
C ILE A 605 -1.38 46.42 25.31
N ARG A 606 -2.09 46.25 26.41
CA ARG A 606 -3.14 47.22 26.76
C ARG A 606 -2.47 48.50 27.22
N VAL A 607 -2.75 49.61 26.51
CA VAL A 607 -2.14 50.90 26.72
C VAL A 607 -3.23 51.95 27.02
N PRO A 608 -3.15 52.67 28.12
CA PRO A 608 -4.07 53.83 28.36
C PRO A 608 -3.83 54.91 27.30
N LEU A 609 -4.82 55.13 26.43
CA LEU A 609 -4.70 56.09 25.33
C LEU A 609 -4.43 57.51 25.82
N ASP A 610 -4.97 57.87 26.98
CA ASP A 610 -4.76 59.19 27.63
C ASP A 610 -3.27 59.47 27.93
N ARG A 611 -2.55 58.44 28.43
CA ARG A 611 -1.10 58.52 28.70
C ARG A 611 -0.29 58.69 27.41
N VAL A 612 -0.66 57.99 26.33
CA VAL A 612 0.02 58.16 25.05
C VAL A 612 -0.24 59.51 24.43
N LEU A 613 -1.46 60.03 24.60
CA LEU A 613 -1.81 61.38 24.18
C LEU A 613 -1.03 62.44 24.96
N ASP A 614 -0.85 62.27 26.27
CA ASP A 614 -0.02 63.18 27.07
C ASP A 614 1.42 63.22 26.55
N ALA A 615 2.04 62.09 26.31
CA ALA A 615 3.36 62.02 25.74
C ALA A 615 3.45 62.66 24.33
N ALA A 616 2.42 62.46 23.49
CA ALA A 616 2.36 63.07 22.17
C ALA A 616 2.21 64.60 22.24
N LEU A 617 1.51 65.11 23.24
CA LEU A 617 1.33 66.53 23.47
C LEU A 617 2.60 67.19 24.02
N GLU A 618 3.50 66.49 24.70
CA GLU A 618 4.82 67.08 25.08
C GLU A 618 5.61 67.48 23.83
N VAL A 619 5.46 66.81 22.73
CA VAL A 619 6.20 67.08 21.48
C VAL A 619 5.38 68.00 20.55
N ALA A 620 4.08 67.76 20.41
CA ALA A 620 3.23 68.51 19.50
C ALA A 620 2.74 69.83 20.14
N GLY A 621 2.80 69.97 21.48
CA GLY A 621 2.19 71.03 22.24
C GLY A 621 2.67 72.47 21.92
N GLU A 622 3.98 72.67 21.72
CA GLU A 622 4.54 73.94 21.32
C GLU A 622 3.96 74.41 19.97
N ARG A 623 3.90 73.52 19.00
CA ARG A 623 3.33 73.80 17.66
C ARG A 623 1.82 74.05 17.72
N LEU A 624 1.11 73.29 18.57
CA LEU A 624 -0.33 73.53 18.80
C LEU A 624 -0.60 74.88 19.47
N ALA A 625 0.25 75.27 20.45
CA ALA A 625 0.18 76.54 21.12
C ALA A 625 0.49 77.76 20.18
N GLU A 626 1.56 77.60 19.35
CA GLU A 626 1.89 78.66 18.33
C GLU A 626 0.76 78.80 17.30
N ALA A 627 0.12 77.64 16.90
CA ALA A 627 -1.04 77.68 16.01
C ALA A 627 -2.35 78.08 16.70
N HIS A 628 -2.34 78.35 18.01
CA HIS A 628 -3.52 78.62 18.84
C HIS A 628 -4.60 77.55 18.75
N VAL A 629 -4.21 76.28 18.67
CA VAL A 629 -5.12 75.11 18.59
C VAL A 629 -5.37 74.58 20.00
N ARG A 630 -6.61 74.47 20.41
CA ARG A 630 -7.02 73.87 21.68
C ARG A 630 -7.30 72.41 21.52
N VAL A 631 -6.71 71.52 22.37
CA VAL A 631 -6.94 70.09 22.39
C VAL A 631 -8.15 69.81 23.28
N ILE A 632 -9.07 69.02 22.74
CA ILE A 632 -10.25 68.47 23.42
C ILE A 632 -10.10 66.96 23.55
N ARG A 633 -10.25 66.43 24.74
CA ARG A 633 -10.19 64.98 25.05
C ARG A 633 -11.57 64.53 25.44
N ARG A 634 -12.03 63.38 24.87
CA ARG A 634 -13.26 62.70 25.26
C ARG A 634 -13.05 61.22 25.28
N ASP A 635 -13.51 60.54 26.32
CA ASP A 635 -13.51 59.04 26.48
C ASP A 635 -12.33 58.34 25.83
N LEU A 636 -11.17 58.32 26.55
CA LEU A 636 -9.93 57.71 26.09
C LEU A 636 -9.66 56.42 26.88
N PRO A 637 -10.31 55.29 26.50
CA PRO A 637 -10.12 53.99 27.14
C PRO A 637 -8.76 53.41 26.81
N GLU A 638 -8.44 52.23 27.42
CA GLU A 638 -7.30 51.43 27.02
C GLU A 638 -7.53 50.84 25.63
N VAL A 639 -6.47 50.84 24.83
CA VAL A 639 -6.41 50.22 23.51
C VAL A 639 -5.33 49.15 23.45
N TYR A 640 -5.48 48.15 22.61
CA TYR A 640 -4.49 47.09 22.44
C TYR A 640 -3.51 47.44 21.32
N ALA A 641 -2.33 47.94 21.69
CA ALA A 641 -1.37 48.48 20.72
C ALA A 641 0.08 48.41 21.21
N ASP A 642 1.00 48.67 20.28
CA ASP A 642 2.38 49.05 20.62
C ASP A 642 2.44 50.51 21.02
N GLU A 643 2.79 50.76 22.29
CA GLU A 643 2.76 52.12 22.89
C GLU A 643 3.60 53.12 22.08
N HIS A 644 4.80 52.73 21.64
CA HIS A 644 5.71 53.61 20.89
C HIS A 644 5.15 53.90 19.48
N ARG A 645 4.59 52.92 18.82
CA ARG A 645 3.99 53.13 17.49
C ARG A 645 2.69 53.92 17.53
N LEU A 646 1.87 53.72 18.55
CA LEU A 646 0.67 54.53 18.78
C LEU A 646 1.03 55.98 19.08
N TYR A 647 2.08 56.21 19.87
CA TYR A 647 2.64 57.56 20.09
C TYR A 647 3.03 58.24 18.76
N GLU A 648 3.74 57.52 17.86
CA GLU A 648 4.11 58.06 16.54
C GLU A 648 2.88 58.47 15.71
N VAL A 649 1.80 57.67 15.76
CA VAL A 649 0.55 57.96 15.08
C VAL A 649 -0.04 59.28 15.60
N LEU A 650 -0.18 59.42 16.92
CA LEU A 650 -0.77 60.59 17.53
C LEU A 650 0.07 61.85 17.26
N VAL A 651 1.40 61.77 17.39
CA VAL A 651 2.29 62.90 17.08
C VAL A 651 2.09 63.38 15.64
N ASN A 652 2.08 62.47 14.66
CA ASN A 652 1.88 62.84 13.26
C ASN A 652 0.54 63.50 13.00
N LEU A 653 -0.54 62.97 13.58
CA LEU A 653 -1.88 63.55 13.41
C LEU A 653 -2.04 64.92 14.11
N LEU A 654 -1.51 65.05 15.33
CA LEU A 654 -1.55 66.30 16.08
C LEU A 654 -0.70 67.44 15.44
N VAL A 655 0.50 67.10 14.94
CA VAL A 655 1.35 67.99 14.18
C VAL A 655 0.65 68.49 12.90
N ASN A 656 -0.05 67.52 12.20
CA ASN A 656 -0.85 67.90 11.04
C ASN A 656 -2.02 68.82 11.40
N ALA A 657 -2.73 68.59 12.51
CA ALA A 657 -3.82 69.49 13.00
C ALA A 657 -3.31 70.90 13.31
N ALA A 658 -2.12 71.00 13.93
CA ALA A 658 -1.51 72.38 14.18
C ALA A 658 -1.14 73.05 12.85
N LYS A 659 -0.54 72.29 11.92
CA LYS A 659 -0.04 72.85 10.66
C LYS A 659 -1.15 73.31 9.70
N TYR A 660 -2.25 72.56 9.65
CA TYR A 660 -3.38 72.86 8.76
C TYR A 660 -4.59 73.49 9.46
N ALA A 661 -4.34 74.18 10.61
CA ALA A 661 -5.37 74.90 11.33
C ALA A 661 -6.01 75.97 10.45
N ALA A 662 -7.27 76.23 10.68
CA ALA A 662 -8.00 77.29 9.99
C ALA A 662 -7.37 78.69 10.19
N ASP A 663 -7.52 79.57 9.19
CA ASP A 663 -6.92 80.93 9.27
C ASP A 663 -7.65 81.83 10.28
N GLN A 664 -8.91 81.56 10.53
CA GLN A 664 -9.77 82.34 11.47
C GLN A 664 -10.68 81.41 12.28
N GLY A 665 -11.10 81.87 13.50
CA GLY A 665 -12.02 81.14 14.36
C GLY A 665 -11.37 80.39 15.54
N ASP A 666 -12.20 79.68 16.32
CA ASP A 666 -11.76 78.90 17.48
C ASP A 666 -11.16 77.52 16.92
N ARG A 667 -9.85 77.39 16.98
CA ARG A 667 -9.12 76.24 16.44
C ARG A 667 -9.09 75.14 17.45
N THR A 668 -9.58 73.94 17.06
CA THR A 668 -9.67 72.79 17.96
C THR A 668 -9.21 71.54 17.28
N VAL A 669 -8.56 70.62 18.05
CA VAL A 669 -8.37 69.24 17.71
C VAL A 669 -8.97 68.38 18.81
N GLU A 670 -9.87 67.49 18.44
CA GLU A 670 -10.56 66.59 19.35
C GLU A 670 -10.03 65.17 19.17
N VAL A 671 -9.68 64.50 20.30
CA VAL A 671 -9.27 63.07 20.30
C VAL A 671 -10.29 62.32 21.13
N LEU A 672 -10.88 61.29 20.53
CA LEU A 672 -11.88 60.42 21.17
C LEU A 672 -11.80 58.99 20.65
N VAL A 673 -12.49 58.08 21.32
CA VAL A 673 -12.69 56.68 20.87
C VAL A 673 -14.18 56.45 20.74
N ASP A 674 -14.60 55.89 19.62
CA ASP A 674 -15.98 55.52 19.35
C ASP A 674 -16.06 54.09 18.82
N THR A 675 -17.25 53.49 18.77
CA THR A 675 -17.46 52.14 18.22
C THR A 675 -18.12 52.26 16.84
N LEU A 676 -17.29 52.17 15.81
CA LEU A 676 -17.72 52.43 14.43
C LEU A 676 -17.53 51.18 13.55
N ARG A 677 -18.23 51.14 12.42
CA ARG A 677 -17.97 50.18 11.34
C ARG A 677 -16.95 50.77 10.40
N THR A 678 -15.96 49.92 10.00
CA THR A 678 -14.97 50.35 9.02
C THR A 678 -15.57 50.38 7.60
N PRO A 679 -15.00 51.16 6.66
CA PRO A 679 -15.45 51.21 5.27
C PRO A 679 -15.40 49.85 4.56
N ALA A 680 -14.47 48.98 4.93
CA ALA A 680 -14.37 47.62 4.39
C ALA A 680 -15.52 46.70 4.84
N GLY A 681 -16.31 47.11 5.81
CA GLY A 681 -17.41 46.34 6.37
C GLY A 681 -16.97 45.48 7.57
N GLY A 682 -17.91 44.76 8.17
CA GLY A 682 -17.62 43.97 9.37
C GLY A 682 -18.39 44.48 10.62
N PRO A 683 -18.17 43.85 11.79
CA PRO A 683 -18.78 44.29 13.03
C PRO A 683 -18.20 45.62 13.47
N PRO A 684 -18.97 46.46 14.24
CA PRO A 684 -18.46 47.69 14.83
C PRO A 684 -17.22 47.39 15.69
N GLN A 685 -16.17 48.23 15.55
CA GLN A 685 -14.90 48.10 16.26
C GLN A 685 -14.56 49.41 17.00
N GLN A 686 -13.76 49.26 18.05
CA GLN A 686 -13.19 50.38 18.76
C GLN A 686 -12.28 51.17 17.81
N THR A 687 -12.63 52.42 17.53
CA THR A 687 -12.02 53.32 16.55
C THR A 687 -11.53 54.57 17.23
N VAL A 688 -10.25 54.87 17.11
CA VAL A 688 -9.66 56.11 17.57
C VAL A 688 -9.94 57.19 16.52
N VAL A 689 -10.43 58.33 16.95
CA VAL A 689 -10.77 59.46 16.09
C VAL A 689 -9.95 60.68 16.51
N VAL A 690 -9.27 61.27 15.52
CA VAL A 690 -8.59 62.56 15.68
C VAL A 690 -9.25 63.55 14.71
N ARG A 691 -9.98 64.52 15.22
CA ARG A 691 -10.78 65.53 14.46
C ARG A 691 -10.24 66.90 14.66
N ASP A 692 -9.89 67.58 13.57
CA ASP A 692 -9.55 68.97 13.54
C ASP A 692 -10.64 69.78 12.81
N ASN A 693 -10.74 71.06 13.12
CA ASN A 693 -11.57 72.05 12.40
C ASN A 693 -10.72 72.98 11.52
N GLY A 694 -9.69 72.37 10.87
CA GLY A 694 -8.77 73.11 10.00
C GLY A 694 -9.33 73.34 8.59
N ILE A 695 -8.43 73.52 7.63
CA ILE A 695 -8.79 73.91 6.24
C ILE A 695 -9.48 72.78 5.45
N GLY A 696 -9.43 71.55 5.94
CA GLY A 696 -9.96 70.35 5.25
C GLY A 696 -9.19 69.91 4.01
N ILE A 697 -9.59 68.77 3.45
CA ILE A 697 -8.96 68.08 2.30
C ILE A 697 -10.02 67.93 1.20
N PRO A 698 -9.78 68.42 -0.04
CA PRO A 698 -10.68 68.18 -1.17
C PRO A 698 -10.87 66.70 -1.47
N ALA A 699 -12.08 66.35 -1.90
CA ALA A 699 -12.46 64.95 -2.13
C ALA A 699 -11.51 64.20 -3.09
N ASP A 700 -11.06 64.90 -4.15
CA ASP A 700 -10.16 64.32 -5.17
C ASP A 700 -8.79 63.93 -4.63
N HIS A 701 -8.40 64.40 -3.45
CA HIS A 701 -7.08 64.18 -2.87
C HIS A 701 -7.11 63.30 -1.61
N GLN A 702 -8.28 62.92 -1.10
CA GLN A 702 -8.40 62.18 0.16
C GLN A 702 -7.73 60.83 0.14
N CYS A 703 -7.70 60.13 -0.99
CA CYS A 703 -6.98 58.87 -1.16
C CYS A 703 -5.46 59.07 -1.28
N GLU A 704 -5.03 60.17 -1.91
CA GLU A 704 -3.61 60.42 -2.23
C GLU A 704 -2.79 60.89 -1.01
N VAL A 705 -3.42 61.44 0.02
CA VAL A 705 -2.71 61.99 1.22
C VAL A 705 -1.95 60.93 2.02
N PHE A 706 -2.27 59.63 1.82
CA PHE A 706 -1.57 58.51 2.44
C PHE A 706 -0.42 57.98 1.60
N GLU A 707 -0.22 58.49 0.38
CA GLU A 707 0.90 58.12 -0.47
C GLU A 707 2.19 58.81 -0.02
N LEU A 708 3.34 58.12 -0.22
CA LEU A 708 4.67 58.65 0.11
C LEU A 708 4.95 59.90 -0.71
N PHE A 709 5.46 60.96 -0.05
CA PHE A 709 5.89 62.23 -0.65
C PHE A 709 4.74 63.09 -1.27
N ARG A 710 3.49 62.71 -1.10
CA ARG A 710 2.34 63.50 -1.56
C ARG A 710 2.05 64.70 -0.65
N ARG A 711 1.76 65.84 -1.25
CA ARG A 711 1.44 67.07 -0.57
C ARG A 711 0.41 67.88 -1.41
N LEU A 712 -0.55 68.52 -0.72
CA LEU A 712 -1.62 69.31 -1.34
C LEU A 712 -1.28 70.79 -1.44
N HIS A 713 -0.34 71.31 -0.62
CA HIS A 713 0.02 72.75 -0.55
C HIS A 713 1.47 72.96 -0.95
N GLY A 714 1.76 74.15 -1.48
CA GLY A 714 3.06 74.55 -1.97
C GLY A 714 4.17 74.52 -0.92
N GLN A 715 5.43 74.65 -1.38
CA GLN A 715 6.62 74.42 -0.51
C GLN A 715 6.79 75.50 0.60
N ASP A 716 6.32 76.71 0.35
CA ASP A 716 6.48 77.84 1.24
C ASP A 716 5.17 78.22 2.00
N GLU A 717 4.13 77.40 1.75
CA GLU A 717 2.85 77.61 2.45
C GLU A 717 2.79 76.70 3.70
N ARG A 718 2.38 77.24 4.84
CA ARG A 718 2.06 76.54 6.08
C ARG A 718 3.18 75.65 6.66
N GLY A 719 4.42 76.11 6.67
CA GLY A 719 5.52 75.49 7.49
C GLY A 719 6.20 74.25 6.98
N GLY A 720 6.09 73.88 5.67
CA GLY A 720 6.86 72.81 5.10
C GLY A 720 6.43 71.35 5.58
N GLY A 721 7.17 70.34 5.25
CA GLY A 721 6.96 68.94 5.68
C GLY A 721 7.41 67.91 4.62
N THR A 722 7.74 66.70 5.03
CA THR A 722 8.28 65.66 4.14
C THR A 722 7.23 64.96 3.27
N GLY A 723 5.95 64.99 3.63
CA GLY A 723 4.88 64.24 2.96
C GLY A 723 4.91 62.72 3.29
N VAL A 724 5.61 62.33 4.37
CA VAL A 724 5.75 60.91 4.78
C VAL A 724 4.90 60.62 6.02
N GLY A 725 4.53 61.59 6.81
CA GLY A 725 3.85 61.42 8.12
C GLY A 725 2.57 60.57 8.04
N LEU A 726 1.66 60.88 7.10
CA LEU A 726 0.42 60.09 6.94
C LEU A 726 0.65 58.71 6.37
N ALA A 727 1.66 58.53 5.54
CA ALA A 727 2.07 57.19 5.06
C ALA A 727 2.63 56.33 6.23
N ILE A 728 3.36 56.94 7.18
CA ILE A 728 3.80 56.30 8.42
C ILE A 728 2.58 55.89 9.27
N VAL A 729 1.61 56.76 9.44
CA VAL A 729 0.36 56.47 10.19
C VAL A 729 -0.34 55.25 9.57
N LYS A 730 -0.55 55.25 8.24
CA LYS A 730 -1.15 54.15 7.51
C LYS A 730 -0.38 52.84 7.74
N ARG A 731 0.91 52.86 7.59
CA ARG A 731 1.77 51.65 7.76
C ARG A 731 1.73 51.13 9.19
N ILE A 732 1.69 51.96 10.20
CA ILE A 732 1.58 51.58 11.61
C ILE A 732 0.23 50.89 11.86
N VAL A 733 -0.86 51.50 11.41
CA VAL A 733 -2.23 51.00 11.58
C VAL A 733 -2.40 49.65 10.89
N GLU A 734 -1.98 49.53 9.62
CA GLU A 734 -2.02 48.27 8.86
C GLU A 734 -1.24 47.14 9.57
N ARG A 735 -0.08 47.47 10.16
CA ARG A 735 0.70 46.46 10.92
C ARG A 735 0.04 46.06 12.24
N HIS A 736 -0.79 46.89 12.82
CA HIS A 736 -1.63 46.49 13.96
C HIS A 736 -2.84 45.68 13.54
N GLY A 737 -3.02 45.41 12.22
CA GLY A 737 -4.18 44.69 11.68
C GLY A 737 -5.44 45.58 11.70
N GLY A 738 -5.27 46.88 11.76
CA GLY A 738 -6.34 47.84 11.72
C GLY A 738 -6.56 48.51 10.35
N GLU A 739 -7.55 49.30 10.24
CA GLU A 739 -7.93 50.07 9.05
C GLU A 739 -7.85 51.56 9.36
N LEU A 740 -7.37 52.40 8.39
CA LEU A 740 -7.26 53.85 8.48
C LEU A 740 -8.10 54.48 7.36
N TRP A 741 -8.95 55.45 7.72
CA TRP A 741 -9.70 56.28 6.77
C TRP A 741 -9.84 57.67 7.27
N LEU A 742 -10.34 58.57 6.42
CA LEU A 742 -10.63 59.96 6.80
C LEU A 742 -11.96 60.44 6.21
N GLU A 743 -12.54 61.44 6.87
CA GLU A 743 -13.64 62.25 6.38
C GLU A 743 -13.22 63.70 6.46
N SER A 744 -13.32 64.41 5.35
CA SER A 744 -12.90 65.83 5.31
C SER A 744 -13.71 66.63 4.30
N GLU A 745 -13.96 67.88 4.63
CA GLU A 745 -14.63 68.80 3.76
C GLU A 745 -13.88 70.14 3.80
N PRO A 746 -13.58 70.75 2.63
CA PRO A 746 -12.86 72.05 2.57
C PRO A 746 -13.54 73.13 3.42
N GLY A 747 -12.77 73.73 4.34
CA GLY A 747 -13.24 74.78 5.27
C GLY A 747 -13.94 74.25 6.52
N CYS A 748 -14.19 72.92 6.64
CA CYS A 748 -14.85 72.35 7.81
C CYS A 748 -13.92 71.55 8.71
N GLY A 749 -12.68 71.14 8.19
CA GLY A 749 -11.71 70.39 8.91
C GLY A 749 -11.60 68.95 8.44
N THR A 750 -10.82 68.08 9.16
CA THR A 750 -10.57 66.69 8.84
C THR A 750 -10.76 65.82 10.08
N SER A 751 -11.41 64.67 9.90
CA SER A 751 -11.51 63.63 10.89
C SER A 751 -10.72 62.40 10.39
N PHE A 752 -9.68 61.99 11.09
CA PHE A 752 -8.95 60.75 10.85
C PHE A 752 -9.48 59.69 11.79
N TYR A 753 -9.79 58.51 11.22
CA TYR A 753 -10.32 57.37 11.93
C TYR A 753 -9.35 56.20 11.76
N PHE A 754 -9.00 55.48 12.83
CA PHE A 754 -8.23 54.29 12.73
C PHE A 754 -8.60 53.23 13.77
N THR A 755 -8.60 51.98 13.36
CA THR A 755 -8.76 50.84 14.25
C THR A 755 -7.41 50.21 14.55
N LEU A 756 -7.37 49.42 15.63
CA LEU A 756 -6.22 48.61 16.04
C LEU A 756 -6.72 47.18 16.17
N GLY A 757 -5.93 46.17 15.76
CA GLY A 757 -6.36 44.76 15.78
C GLY A 757 -6.74 44.29 17.19
N HIS A 758 -7.58 43.25 17.24
CA HIS A 758 -8.10 42.69 18.49
C HIS A 758 -7.07 41.81 19.24
N GLU A 759 -7.26 41.67 20.55
CA GLU A 759 -6.60 40.65 21.36
C GLU A 759 -6.96 39.23 20.80
N GLY A 760 -6.01 38.54 20.17
CA GLY A 760 -6.21 37.17 19.70
C GLY A 760 -6.14 36.90 18.18
N GLY A 761 -5.80 37.90 17.36
CA GLY A 761 -5.51 37.70 15.94
C GLY A 761 -4.01 37.76 15.69
N ASP A 762 -3.35 36.60 15.62
CA ASP A 762 -2.04 36.44 14.99
C ASP A 762 -2.22 36.01 13.54
#